data_3d8ec899dface011c1dc0b8b5f04aed6
#
_entry.id   3d8ec899dface011c1dc0b8b5f04aed6
#
_cell.length_a   1.000
_cell.length_b   1.000
_cell.length_c   1.000
_cell.angle_alpha   90.00
_cell.angle_beta   90.00
_cell.angle_gamma   90.00
#
_symmetry.space_group_name_H-M   'P 1'
#
loop_
_entity.id
_entity.type
_entity.pdbx_description
1 polymer ?
#
loop_
_entity_poly.entity_id
_entity_poly.type
_entity_poly.pdbx_seq_one_letter_code
_entity_poly.pdbx_strand_id
1 'polypeptide(L)'
;MQAPLLAPTNLPDTIPEAFFALSAIAADRVVMQMKEGEGYRRHTYREVSKLVQGLASSLVEHGLRPGHRVALVAENCPEWVIAHLSILTVGATAVPLDIQMPQEQLLSFLTTSNSRFVFVSTKTVDLVRELPATITVVSMEPATKSHHLSMKDLMEQGQQKPPVDLRVNPDDVASLLYTSGTTKKPKGVLLTHRNFMANAKDIMGKQLAGPEDNFLVMLPLHHAYPFMVAYLVPILLGSKMTFLQSLKGPDLVQCIHETGITIAVGVPQIFSMIRRSIFEELGRRPAFIRSLITLLLGLSDFVRTHTRWNPGRRLFAPVHRRFGSSLRLLCSGGAKLDPQISKDLGCLGFTVREGYGLTETAPVIAFSSLSRLKPGSVGPPLATVEVRIDAPNEAGIGEVIVRGPNVMKGYDQAPAETAEAIRDGWFHTGDLGYLDSDGYLFITGRIKELIVTPGGKNILPEELEKAYQQNPAIAELCILGLPRAGEEGEHLHAVVVPNFDYLREHKIHDSASYIKDALNSAATTLPTYKRISGVTFIKDPLPRTRLGKIQRHLVLAMTQSTQTAVELPPEQASETDQQIRQTTTGQVVIETLAGLVSADRALRLDDHLDLDLGFDSLKRVEFQAALENRLGPVPETFMGEVVTVRDVITKLMALEQIPAGHTETPISWHQIFETPLPRTLRETVLAPLSRGNKIVGQIMMAIADIFFRMAFPLTVKGIEHLPRDGSFILAANHLSFIDPFLILATVPRSTFTELSTLGWEPFFRSPFRRWIARVGHVIPVGPETPLATVLKTSVALLRSGKSLLIFPEGERSLDGQLLPFKKGLGVLACELNVPIIPVKIEGSFEVWPPDAKTPHLHPITLTFGQSLHITPSMIETWTTNGEDPHMVATQLIRDAVASL
;
A
#
# COMPACT_ATOMS: atom_id res chain seq x y z
N MET A 1 32.10 -18.19 -10.96
CA MET A 1 32.01 -18.29 -9.48
C MET A 1 32.97 -19.39 -9.06
N GLN A 2 33.66 -19.22 -7.95
CA GLN A 2 34.49 -20.29 -7.38
C GLN A 2 33.59 -21.36 -6.77
N ALA A 3 34.04 -22.61 -6.86
CA ALA A 3 33.35 -23.75 -6.24
C ALA A 3 33.32 -23.57 -4.70
N PRO A 4 32.30 -24.11 -4.01
CA PRO A 4 32.30 -24.12 -2.55
C PRO A 4 33.50 -24.87 -2.00
N LEU A 5 33.98 -24.53 -0.80
CA LEU A 5 35.17 -25.13 -0.16
C LEU A 5 34.93 -26.64 0.11
N LEU A 6 33.71 -27.01 0.40
CA LEU A 6 33.23 -28.40 0.46
C LEU A 6 32.06 -28.55 -0.52
N ALA A 7 32.08 -29.63 -1.33
CA ALA A 7 30.94 -29.97 -2.15
C ALA A 7 29.69 -30.19 -1.25
N PRO A 8 28.49 -29.78 -1.65
CA PRO A 8 27.28 -29.98 -0.86
C PRO A 8 27.05 -31.43 -0.43
N THR A 9 27.42 -32.39 -1.30
CA THR A 9 27.33 -33.82 -1.03
C THR A 9 28.30 -34.31 0.05
N ASN A 10 29.37 -33.59 0.32
CA ASN A 10 30.42 -33.95 1.30
C ASN A 10 30.22 -33.25 2.65
N LEU A 11 29.21 -32.39 2.77
CA LEU A 11 28.89 -31.77 4.05
C LEU A 11 28.21 -32.79 4.97
N PRO A 12 28.58 -32.82 6.26
CA PRO A 12 27.86 -33.59 7.29
C PRO A 12 26.35 -33.25 7.30
N ASP A 13 25.55 -34.12 7.92
CA ASP A 13 24.10 -33.98 7.98
C ASP A 13 23.60 -33.21 9.23
N THR A 14 24.54 -32.80 10.10
CA THR A 14 24.21 -31.92 11.24
C THR A 14 24.90 -30.55 11.10
N ILE A 15 24.25 -29.51 11.61
CA ILE A 15 24.77 -28.12 11.52
C ILE A 15 26.11 -27.99 12.25
N PRO A 16 26.29 -28.49 13.51
CA PRO A 16 27.57 -28.36 14.23
C PRO A 16 28.71 -29.07 13.51
N GLU A 17 28.51 -30.33 13.10
CA GLU A 17 29.56 -31.11 12.40
C GLU A 17 30.00 -30.41 11.11
N ALA A 18 29.01 -29.92 10.30
CA ALA A 18 29.30 -29.21 9.06
C ALA A 18 30.09 -27.91 9.33
N PHE A 19 29.72 -27.15 10.38
CA PHE A 19 30.45 -25.95 10.78
C PHE A 19 31.90 -26.28 11.20
N PHE A 20 32.11 -27.27 12.05
CA PHE A 20 33.47 -27.62 12.48
C PHE A 20 34.31 -28.18 11.35
N ALA A 21 33.76 -29.04 10.49
CA ALA A 21 34.46 -29.54 9.30
C ALA A 21 34.95 -28.41 8.40
N LEU A 22 34.09 -27.41 8.18
CA LEU A 22 34.43 -26.23 7.38
C LEU A 22 35.43 -25.33 8.11
N SER A 23 35.30 -25.14 9.41
CA SER A 23 36.23 -24.33 10.22
C SER A 23 37.64 -24.86 10.20
N ALA A 24 37.83 -26.15 10.02
CA ALA A 24 39.14 -26.75 9.84
C ALA A 24 39.80 -26.37 8.49
N ILE A 25 38.99 -26.28 7.43
CA ILE A 25 39.43 -25.96 6.07
C ILE A 25 39.61 -24.44 5.89
N ALA A 26 38.69 -23.65 6.43
CA ALA A 26 38.58 -22.21 6.26
C ALA A 26 39.13 -21.39 7.44
N ALA A 27 40.02 -21.97 8.26
CA ALA A 27 40.39 -21.49 9.60
C ALA A 27 40.68 -19.98 9.65
N ASP A 28 41.45 -19.45 8.72
CA ASP A 28 41.92 -18.06 8.73
C ASP A 28 41.01 -17.10 7.94
N ARG A 29 39.92 -17.60 7.35
CA ARG A 29 38.93 -16.76 6.65
C ARG A 29 38.05 -16.04 7.65
N VAL A 30 37.76 -14.77 7.35
CA VAL A 30 36.76 -13.99 8.11
C VAL A 30 35.38 -14.51 7.80
N VAL A 31 34.66 -14.99 8.81
CA VAL A 31 33.29 -15.50 8.67
C VAL A 31 32.26 -14.44 9.03
N MET A 32 32.56 -13.57 10.00
CA MET A 32 31.64 -12.54 10.49
C MET A 32 32.36 -11.21 10.70
N GLN A 33 31.65 -10.12 10.44
CA GLN A 33 32.09 -8.78 10.85
C GLN A 33 30.88 -7.89 11.19
N MET A 34 31.08 -6.97 12.11
CA MET A 34 30.12 -5.97 12.53
C MET A 34 30.79 -4.63 12.81
N LYS A 35 30.12 -3.51 12.55
CA LYS A 35 30.67 -2.18 12.81
C LYS A 35 30.84 -1.97 14.31
N GLU A 36 32.03 -1.50 14.74
CA GLU A 36 32.34 -1.16 16.12
C GLU A 36 33.17 0.13 16.11
N GLY A 37 32.58 1.21 16.63
CA GLY A 37 33.19 2.54 16.52
C GLY A 37 33.34 2.97 15.04
N GLU A 38 34.56 3.38 14.66
CA GLU A 38 34.88 3.75 13.27
C GLU A 38 35.37 2.57 12.42
N GLY A 39 35.51 1.37 12.98
CA GLY A 39 36.01 0.18 12.30
C GLY A 39 35.01 -0.96 12.23
N TYR A 40 35.53 -2.13 11.90
CA TYR A 40 34.79 -3.39 11.89
C TYR A 40 35.49 -4.43 12.74
N ARG A 41 34.80 -4.95 13.76
CA ARG A 41 35.22 -6.13 14.48
C ARG A 41 35.00 -7.35 13.60
N ARG A 42 36.03 -8.14 13.43
CA ARG A 42 36.05 -9.33 12.54
C ARG A 42 36.31 -10.57 13.34
N HIS A 43 35.71 -11.68 12.92
CA HIS A 43 35.93 -13.00 13.49
C HIS A 43 36.28 -13.97 12.37
N THR A 44 37.33 -14.75 12.55
CA THR A 44 37.69 -15.85 11.65
C THR A 44 36.94 -17.13 12.04
N TYR A 45 36.91 -18.12 11.14
CA TYR A 45 36.35 -19.44 11.45
C TYR A 45 37.04 -20.10 12.65
N ARG A 46 38.35 -19.99 12.75
CA ARG A 46 39.15 -20.49 13.87
C ARG A 46 38.70 -19.86 15.19
N GLU A 47 38.55 -18.56 15.24
CA GLU A 47 38.13 -17.84 16.44
C GLU A 47 36.71 -18.26 16.86
N VAL A 48 35.77 -18.24 15.90
CA VAL A 48 34.38 -18.65 16.17
C VAL A 48 34.30 -20.09 16.65
N SER A 49 35.04 -21.01 16.03
CA SER A 49 35.10 -22.42 16.44
C SER A 49 35.53 -22.57 17.88
N LYS A 50 36.56 -21.84 18.32
CA LYS A 50 37.04 -21.84 19.73
C LYS A 50 35.98 -21.27 20.68
N LEU A 51 35.34 -20.14 20.29
CA LEU A 51 34.31 -19.50 21.12
C LEU A 51 33.07 -20.40 21.28
N VAL A 52 32.64 -21.06 20.19
CA VAL A 52 31.53 -22.01 20.19
C VAL A 52 31.82 -23.20 21.09
N GLN A 53 33.02 -23.80 20.98
CA GLN A 53 33.39 -24.94 21.85
C GLN A 53 33.51 -24.53 23.34
N GLY A 54 34.11 -23.38 23.62
CA GLY A 54 34.21 -22.85 25.00
C GLY A 54 32.82 -22.63 25.59
N LEU A 55 31.95 -21.93 24.87
CA LEU A 55 30.58 -21.68 25.35
C LEU A 55 29.82 -23.00 25.57
N ALA A 56 29.89 -23.93 24.62
CA ALA A 56 29.23 -25.22 24.71
C ALA A 56 29.68 -26.02 25.94
N SER A 57 30.97 -26.07 26.19
CA SER A 57 31.56 -26.77 27.36
C SER A 57 31.07 -26.17 28.69
N SER A 58 31.05 -24.82 28.81
CA SER A 58 30.51 -24.15 29.98
C SER A 58 29.02 -24.35 30.17
N LEU A 59 28.23 -24.33 29.09
CA LEU A 59 26.78 -24.57 29.15
C LEU A 59 26.48 -26.00 29.68
N VAL A 60 27.26 -26.98 29.27
CA VAL A 60 27.15 -28.36 29.79
C VAL A 60 27.41 -28.42 31.29
N GLU A 61 28.39 -27.71 31.79
CA GLU A 61 28.68 -27.60 33.24
C GLU A 61 27.53 -26.94 34.01
N HIS A 62 26.92 -25.92 33.41
CA HIS A 62 25.74 -25.26 33.98
C HIS A 62 24.44 -26.06 33.79
N GLY A 63 24.55 -27.33 33.38
CA GLY A 63 23.42 -28.23 33.32
C GLY A 63 22.63 -28.28 32.02
N LEU A 64 23.14 -27.67 30.94
CA LEU A 64 22.51 -27.86 29.60
C LEU A 64 22.79 -29.30 29.14
N ARG A 65 21.77 -29.93 28.57
CA ARG A 65 21.81 -31.34 28.08
C ARG A 65 21.18 -31.45 26.69
N PRO A 66 21.51 -32.47 25.91
CA PRO A 66 20.81 -32.76 24.64
C PRO A 66 19.31 -32.78 24.82
N GLY A 67 18.58 -32.22 23.87
CA GLY A 67 17.12 -32.11 23.90
C GLY A 67 16.55 -30.97 24.78
N HIS A 68 17.35 -30.34 25.63
CA HIS A 68 16.93 -29.13 26.34
C HIS A 68 16.69 -27.99 25.33
N ARG A 69 15.83 -27.04 25.68
CA ARG A 69 15.53 -25.85 24.85
C ARG A 69 16.22 -24.61 25.44
N VAL A 70 16.74 -23.77 24.56
CA VAL A 70 17.45 -22.55 24.92
C VAL A 70 16.96 -21.40 24.06
N ALA A 71 16.42 -20.38 24.69
CA ALA A 71 15.89 -19.22 23.99
C ALA A 71 17.00 -18.21 23.59
N LEU A 72 16.81 -17.57 22.45
CA LEU A 72 17.65 -16.48 21.93
C LEU A 72 16.77 -15.24 21.74
N VAL A 73 16.99 -14.22 22.56
CA VAL A 73 16.24 -12.96 22.59
C VAL A 73 17.22 -11.80 22.42
N ALA A 74 17.74 -11.64 21.22
CA ALA A 74 18.71 -10.61 20.90
C ALA A 74 18.62 -10.19 19.42
N GLU A 75 19.12 -9.01 19.13
CA GLU A 75 19.33 -8.52 17.76
C GLU A 75 20.39 -9.35 17.02
N ASN A 76 20.44 -9.17 15.70
CA ASN A 76 21.47 -9.82 14.87
C ASN A 76 22.87 -9.30 15.23
N CYS A 77 23.72 -10.18 15.72
CA CYS A 77 25.11 -9.88 16.05
C CYS A 77 25.97 -11.17 15.97
N PRO A 78 27.30 -11.08 15.94
CA PRO A 78 28.17 -12.24 15.98
C PRO A 78 27.95 -13.14 17.22
N GLU A 79 27.63 -12.56 18.37
CA GLU A 79 27.33 -13.25 19.61
C GLU A 79 26.10 -14.15 19.49
N TRP A 80 25.07 -13.69 18.75
CA TRP A 80 23.87 -14.48 18.45
C TRP A 80 24.24 -15.78 17.70
N VAL A 81 25.12 -15.68 16.70
CA VAL A 81 25.58 -16.83 15.90
C VAL A 81 26.40 -17.79 16.77
N ILE A 82 27.32 -17.29 17.62
CA ILE A 82 28.12 -18.09 18.53
C ILE A 82 27.21 -18.82 19.52
N ALA A 83 26.26 -18.13 20.14
CA ALA A 83 25.28 -18.73 21.04
C ALA A 83 24.48 -19.83 20.37
N HIS A 84 23.93 -19.56 19.17
CA HIS A 84 23.17 -20.53 18.39
C HIS A 84 23.97 -21.81 18.08
N LEU A 85 25.18 -21.66 17.53
CA LEU A 85 26.05 -22.80 17.24
C LEU A 85 26.44 -23.59 18.50
N SER A 86 26.67 -22.89 19.62
CA SER A 86 27.02 -23.53 20.91
C SER A 86 25.85 -24.35 21.46
N ILE A 87 24.62 -23.85 21.35
CA ILE A 87 23.40 -24.57 21.73
C ILE A 87 23.30 -25.89 20.92
N LEU A 88 23.45 -25.78 19.61
CA LEU A 88 23.39 -26.94 18.71
C LEU A 88 24.55 -27.94 18.95
N THR A 89 25.74 -27.44 19.33
CA THR A 89 26.91 -28.27 19.65
C THR A 89 26.66 -29.15 20.87
N VAL A 90 25.88 -28.69 21.84
CA VAL A 90 25.42 -29.51 22.98
C VAL A 90 24.35 -30.54 22.60
N GLY A 91 23.74 -30.42 21.41
CA GLY A 91 22.57 -31.18 21.02
C GLY A 91 21.26 -30.62 21.61
N ALA A 92 21.26 -29.38 22.04
CA ALA A 92 20.07 -28.67 22.52
C ALA A 92 19.33 -27.97 21.37
N THR A 93 18.04 -27.71 21.57
CA THR A 93 17.16 -27.02 20.60
C THR A 93 17.22 -25.52 20.82
N ALA A 94 17.55 -24.74 19.79
CA ALA A 94 17.50 -23.29 19.82
C ALA A 94 16.03 -22.80 19.64
N VAL A 95 15.65 -21.77 20.42
CA VAL A 95 14.33 -21.13 20.36
C VAL A 95 14.53 -19.63 20.09
N PRO A 96 14.78 -19.22 18.85
CA PRO A 96 14.91 -17.81 18.50
C PRO A 96 13.57 -17.10 18.61
N LEU A 97 13.52 -15.99 19.36
CA LEU A 97 12.30 -15.21 19.59
C LEU A 97 12.43 -13.77 19.08
N ASP A 98 11.30 -13.22 18.68
CA ASP A 98 11.24 -11.84 18.22
C ASP A 98 11.37 -10.85 19.39
N ILE A 99 12.38 -9.99 19.32
CA ILE A 99 12.68 -8.97 20.35
C ILE A 99 11.66 -7.81 20.42
N GLN A 100 10.78 -7.68 19.41
CA GLN A 100 9.75 -6.63 19.37
C GLN A 100 8.37 -7.13 19.77
N MET A 101 8.23 -8.43 20.09
CA MET A 101 6.94 -8.90 20.59
C MET A 101 6.65 -8.29 21.97
N PRO A 102 5.36 -8.13 22.34
CA PRO A 102 4.99 -7.68 23.66
C PRO A 102 5.61 -8.54 24.75
N GLN A 103 6.06 -7.93 25.84
CA GLN A 103 6.74 -8.61 26.95
C GLN A 103 5.93 -9.80 27.48
N GLU A 104 4.63 -9.64 27.67
CA GLU A 104 3.71 -10.68 28.12
C GLU A 104 3.74 -11.93 27.20
N GLN A 105 3.72 -11.69 25.88
CA GLN A 105 3.80 -12.75 24.88
C GLN A 105 5.17 -13.43 24.88
N LEU A 106 6.25 -12.65 25.02
CA LEU A 106 7.61 -13.16 25.11
C LEU A 106 7.76 -14.10 26.33
N LEU A 107 7.30 -13.66 27.51
CA LEU A 107 7.31 -14.46 28.74
C LEU A 107 6.47 -15.73 28.59
N SER A 108 5.33 -15.63 27.93
CA SER A 108 4.50 -16.81 27.61
C SER A 108 5.27 -17.83 26.76
N PHE A 109 5.98 -17.38 25.70
CA PHE A 109 6.77 -18.28 24.86
C PHE A 109 7.97 -18.89 25.57
N LEU A 110 8.67 -18.14 26.42
CA LEU A 110 9.76 -18.66 27.24
C LEU A 110 9.30 -19.76 28.17
N THR A 111 8.11 -19.61 28.75
CA THR A 111 7.49 -20.59 29.63
C THR A 111 6.97 -21.81 28.87
N THR A 112 6.17 -21.60 27.81
CA THR A 112 5.55 -22.68 27.04
C THR A 112 6.56 -23.51 26.24
N SER A 113 7.65 -22.87 25.78
CA SER A 113 8.75 -23.59 25.15
C SER A 113 9.56 -24.43 26.13
N ASN A 114 9.35 -24.34 27.44
CA ASN A 114 10.13 -24.99 28.48
C ASN A 114 11.65 -24.76 28.35
N SER A 115 12.02 -23.50 28.03
CA SER A 115 13.43 -23.10 27.88
C SER A 115 14.16 -23.14 29.21
N ARG A 116 15.36 -23.73 29.23
CA ARG A 116 16.25 -23.81 30.43
C ARG A 116 17.16 -22.61 30.57
N PHE A 117 17.57 -22.05 29.44
CA PHE A 117 18.42 -20.88 29.35
C PHE A 117 17.79 -19.87 28.39
N VAL A 118 18.10 -18.59 28.64
CA VAL A 118 17.79 -17.54 27.70
C VAL A 118 19.02 -16.63 27.51
N PHE A 119 19.44 -16.47 26.25
CA PHE A 119 20.45 -15.49 25.88
C PHE A 119 19.77 -14.16 25.56
N VAL A 120 20.31 -13.08 26.15
CA VAL A 120 19.79 -11.72 26.00
C VAL A 120 20.90 -10.72 25.68
N SER A 121 20.58 -9.66 24.94
CA SER A 121 21.46 -8.48 24.79
C SER A 121 21.14 -7.41 25.83
N THR A 122 21.96 -6.37 25.92
CA THR A 122 21.67 -5.20 26.77
C THR A 122 20.36 -4.52 26.43
N LYS A 123 19.93 -4.58 25.18
CA LYS A 123 18.64 -4.01 24.74
C LYS A 123 17.42 -4.84 25.15
N THR A 124 17.61 -6.14 25.38
CA THR A 124 16.51 -7.07 25.62
C THR A 124 16.48 -7.63 27.05
N VAL A 125 17.51 -7.38 27.84
CA VAL A 125 17.62 -7.89 29.24
C VAL A 125 16.45 -7.45 30.10
N ASP A 126 15.87 -6.29 29.84
CA ASP A 126 14.75 -5.77 30.59
C ASP A 126 13.43 -6.47 30.26
N LEU A 127 13.30 -7.06 29.07
CA LEU A 127 12.12 -7.83 28.66
C LEU A 127 11.97 -9.13 29.44
N VAL A 128 13.05 -9.62 30.07
CA VAL A 128 13.10 -10.90 30.80
C VAL A 128 13.25 -10.73 32.31
N ARG A 129 12.88 -9.58 32.87
CA ARG A 129 13.03 -9.31 34.32
C ARG A 129 12.18 -10.21 35.22
N GLU A 130 11.03 -10.67 34.75
CA GLU A 130 10.03 -11.42 35.49
C GLU A 130 10.04 -12.92 35.18
N LEU A 131 11.21 -13.46 34.80
CA LEU A 131 11.32 -14.89 34.48
C LEU A 131 11.28 -15.75 35.75
N PRO A 132 10.70 -16.99 35.69
CA PRO A 132 10.85 -17.99 36.74
C PRO A 132 12.32 -18.29 37.01
N ALA A 133 12.68 -18.52 38.26
CA ALA A 133 14.04 -18.88 38.67
C ALA A 133 14.57 -20.18 38.02
N THR A 134 13.69 -20.93 37.35
CA THR A 134 14.04 -22.15 36.60
C THR A 134 14.73 -21.87 35.28
N ILE A 135 14.69 -20.63 34.78
CA ILE A 135 15.32 -20.20 33.53
C ILE A 135 16.58 -19.40 33.84
N THR A 136 17.72 -19.89 33.41
CA THR A 136 19.02 -19.22 33.62
C THR A 136 19.21 -18.15 32.52
N VAL A 137 19.46 -16.90 32.92
CA VAL A 137 19.71 -15.79 32.02
C VAL A 137 21.22 -15.66 31.73
N VAL A 138 21.56 -15.63 30.43
CA VAL A 138 22.90 -15.40 29.91
C VAL A 138 22.95 -14.08 29.18
N SER A 139 23.71 -13.10 29.66
CA SER A 139 23.92 -11.83 28.94
C SER A 139 25.00 -12.01 27.88
N MET A 140 24.71 -11.59 26.63
CA MET A 140 25.69 -11.62 25.54
C MET A 140 26.82 -10.58 25.70
N GLU A 141 26.55 -9.53 26.44
CA GLU A 141 27.49 -8.47 26.82
C GLU A 141 27.85 -8.62 28.32
N PRO A 142 28.81 -7.85 28.86
CA PRO A 142 29.16 -7.94 30.27
C PRO A 142 27.93 -7.82 31.17
N ALA A 143 27.77 -8.77 32.08
CA ALA A 143 26.57 -8.87 32.92
C ALA A 143 26.40 -7.61 33.78
N THR A 144 25.26 -6.94 33.63
CA THR A 144 24.88 -5.76 34.41
C THR A 144 24.22 -6.09 35.74
N LYS A 145 23.83 -7.37 35.95
CA LYS A 145 23.18 -7.88 37.17
C LYS A 145 23.97 -9.06 37.74
N SER A 146 24.15 -9.10 39.05
CA SER A 146 24.99 -10.10 39.79
C SER A 146 24.50 -11.56 39.64
N HIS A 147 23.27 -11.80 39.20
CA HIS A 147 22.70 -13.14 39.06
C HIS A 147 22.61 -13.62 37.62
N HIS A 148 23.01 -12.81 36.63
CA HIS A 148 23.11 -13.20 35.22
C HIS A 148 24.49 -13.77 34.92
N LEU A 149 24.52 -14.84 34.13
CA LEU A 149 25.80 -15.35 33.62
C LEU A 149 26.26 -14.43 32.47
N SER A 150 27.57 -14.21 32.40
CA SER A 150 28.19 -13.49 31.29
C SER A 150 28.62 -14.48 30.22
N MET A 151 28.11 -14.29 28.98
CA MET A 151 28.53 -15.13 27.85
C MET A 151 30.03 -15.07 27.62
N LYS A 152 30.65 -13.90 27.81
CA LYS A 152 32.13 -13.74 27.71
C LYS A 152 32.84 -14.62 28.72
N ASP A 153 32.44 -14.56 30.00
CA ASP A 153 33.09 -15.35 31.05
C ASP A 153 32.89 -16.85 30.82
N LEU A 154 31.72 -17.26 30.38
CA LEU A 154 31.45 -18.66 30.01
C LEU A 154 32.33 -19.11 28.85
N MET A 155 32.55 -18.30 27.83
CA MET A 155 33.47 -18.63 26.73
C MET A 155 34.92 -18.77 27.21
N GLU A 156 35.38 -17.85 28.01
CA GLU A 156 36.76 -17.88 28.55
C GLU A 156 37.00 -19.10 29.48
N GLN A 157 36.08 -19.37 30.40
CA GLN A 157 36.15 -20.53 31.30
C GLN A 157 36.10 -21.86 30.53
N GLY A 158 35.21 -21.95 29.54
CA GLY A 158 35.01 -23.17 28.78
C GLY A 158 36.15 -23.49 27.80
N GLN A 159 36.94 -22.49 27.36
CA GLN A 159 38.16 -22.75 26.56
C GLN A 159 39.24 -23.55 27.29
N GLN A 160 39.16 -23.60 28.62
CA GLN A 160 40.07 -24.40 29.46
C GLN A 160 39.52 -25.84 29.68
N LYS A 161 38.36 -26.15 29.13
CA LYS A 161 37.70 -27.45 29.29
C LYS A 161 37.85 -28.34 28.06
N PRO A 162 37.65 -29.67 28.23
CA PRO A 162 37.57 -30.56 27.09
C PRO A 162 36.44 -30.14 26.14
N PRO A 163 36.63 -30.27 24.83
CA PRO A 163 35.57 -30.06 23.87
C PRO A 163 34.38 -30.97 24.14
N VAL A 164 33.16 -30.49 23.88
CA VAL A 164 31.94 -31.29 23.93
C VAL A 164 32.01 -32.38 22.85
N ASP A 165 31.72 -33.63 23.24
CA ASP A 165 31.61 -34.76 22.32
C ASP A 165 30.35 -34.59 21.48
N LEU A 166 30.52 -34.42 20.17
CA LEU A 166 29.44 -34.21 19.21
C LEU A 166 28.64 -35.48 19.03
N ARG A 167 27.49 -35.62 19.70
CA ARG A 167 26.55 -36.71 19.59
C ARG A 167 25.19 -36.22 19.11
N VAL A 168 25.17 -35.49 18.02
CA VAL A 168 23.95 -34.91 17.46
C VAL A 168 23.50 -35.74 16.26
N ASN A 169 22.23 -36.20 16.29
CA ASN A 169 21.66 -36.93 15.16
C ASN A 169 20.98 -35.98 14.16
N PRO A 170 21.00 -36.30 12.86
CA PRO A 170 20.31 -35.49 11.87
C PRO A 170 18.81 -35.24 12.16
N ASP A 171 18.14 -36.20 12.84
CA ASP A 171 16.72 -36.15 13.18
C ASP A 171 16.41 -35.47 14.53
N ASP A 172 17.46 -35.03 15.26
CA ASP A 172 17.28 -34.19 16.45
C ASP A 172 16.77 -32.80 16.04
N VAL A 173 15.93 -32.23 16.92
CA VAL A 173 15.35 -30.91 16.68
C VAL A 173 16.41 -29.86 16.91
N ALA A 174 16.80 -29.16 15.84
CA ALA A 174 17.79 -28.08 15.89
C ALA A 174 17.14 -26.75 16.34
N SER A 175 15.93 -26.47 15.87
CA SER A 175 15.26 -25.23 16.21
C SER A 175 13.74 -25.38 16.35
N LEU A 176 13.18 -24.61 17.30
CA LEU A 176 11.77 -24.38 17.48
C LEU A 176 11.48 -22.94 17.05
N LEU A 177 10.83 -22.76 15.90
CA LEU A 177 10.49 -21.44 15.35
C LEU A 177 9.00 -21.16 15.48
N TYR A 178 8.64 -20.03 16.07
CA TYR A 178 7.24 -19.60 16.16
C TYR A 178 6.83 -18.86 14.91
N THR A 179 5.72 -19.30 14.28
CA THR A 179 5.13 -18.61 13.13
C THR A 179 4.01 -17.71 13.61
N SER A 180 3.96 -16.49 13.08
CA SER A 180 2.80 -15.60 13.20
C SER A 180 1.70 -16.09 12.25
N GLY A 181 1.11 -17.26 12.54
CA GLY A 181 0.08 -17.85 11.70
C GLY A 181 -1.10 -16.89 11.47
N THR A 182 -1.85 -17.13 10.38
CA THR A 182 -3.15 -16.45 10.11
C THR A 182 -4.23 -16.79 11.17
N THR A 183 -3.93 -17.66 12.10
CA THR A 183 -4.76 -18.04 13.26
C THR A 183 -4.36 -17.24 14.50
N LYS A 184 -5.30 -17.01 15.42
CA LYS A 184 -5.13 -16.17 16.62
C LYS A 184 -3.98 -16.58 17.56
N LYS A 185 -3.42 -17.80 17.42
CA LYS A 185 -2.30 -18.28 18.26
C LYS A 185 -1.11 -18.69 17.38
N PRO A 186 0.11 -18.18 17.64
CA PRO A 186 1.33 -18.62 16.96
C PRO A 186 1.60 -20.11 17.20
N LYS A 187 2.06 -20.84 16.16
CA LYS A 187 2.42 -22.25 16.24
C LYS A 187 3.92 -22.41 16.28
N GLY A 188 4.42 -23.30 17.14
CA GLY A 188 5.84 -23.65 17.20
C GLY A 188 6.17 -24.74 16.17
N VAL A 189 7.04 -24.44 15.22
CA VAL A 189 7.49 -25.38 14.17
C VAL A 189 8.77 -26.06 14.61
N LEU A 190 8.78 -27.40 14.65
CA LEU A 190 9.94 -28.20 15.00
C LEU A 190 10.75 -28.55 13.74
N LEU A 191 11.97 -28.01 13.64
CA LEU A 191 12.88 -28.23 12.51
C LEU A 191 14.12 -28.99 12.97
N THR A 192 14.43 -30.10 12.28
CA THR A 192 15.58 -30.96 12.58
C THR A 192 16.84 -30.47 11.85
N HIS A 193 18.01 -30.98 12.26
CA HIS A 193 19.25 -30.73 11.54
C HIS A 193 19.12 -31.21 10.08
N ARG A 194 18.51 -32.38 9.84
CA ARG A 194 18.26 -32.92 8.50
C ARG A 194 17.46 -31.93 7.63
N ASN A 195 16.37 -31.32 8.20
CA ASN A 195 15.56 -30.35 7.45
C ASN A 195 16.40 -29.17 6.96
N PHE A 196 17.19 -28.57 7.85
CA PHE A 196 18.03 -27.43 7.51
C PHE A 196 19.18 -27.81 6.56
N MET A 197 19.87 -28.93 6.82
CA MET A 197 21.04 -29.33 6.02
C MET A 197 20.63 -29.75 4.60
N ALA A 198 19.52 -30.46 4.43
CA ALA A 198 19.00 -30.80 3.10
C ALA A 198 18.68 -29.54 2.29
N ASN A 199 17.99 -28.59 2.91
CA ASN A 199 17.63 -27.32 2.28
C ASN A 199 18.88 -26.49 1.91
N ALA A 200 19.85 -26.37 2.84
CA ALA A 200 21.11 -25.68 2.60
C ALA A 200 21.91 -26.31 1.45
N LYS A 201 22.04 -27.63 1.43
CA LYS A 201 22.74 -28.38 0.36
C LYS A 201 22.11 -28.12 -1.02
N ASP A 202 20.80 -28.12 -1.11
CA ASP A 202 20.05 -27.82 -2.35
C ASP A 202 20.27 -26.38 -2.82
N ILE A 203 20.23 -25.41 -1.91
CA ILE A 203 20.48 -23.99 -2.23
C ILE A 203 21.93 -23.81 -2.72
N MET A 204 22.89 -24.42 -2.04
CA MET A 204 24.30 -24.37 -2.45
C MET A 204 24.49 -25.03 -3.83
N GLY A 205 23.73 -26.10 -4.13
CA GLY A 205 23.71 -26.76 -5.44
C GLY A 205 23.28 -25.86 -6.60
N LYS A 206 22.52 -24.79 -6.34
CA LYS A 206 22.19 -23.77 -7.36
C LYS A 206 23.39 -22.89 -7.75
N GLN A 207 24.51 -22.94 -7.04
CA GLN A 207 25.76 -22.20 -7.30
C GLN A 207 25.56 -20.68 -7.45
N LEU A 208 24.71 -20.07 -6.65
CA LEU A 208 24.41 -18.64 -6.69
C LEU A 208 25.49 -17.80 -5.96
N ALA A 209 26.17 -18.41 -5.02
CA ALA A 209 27.16 -17.82 -4.14
C ALA A 209 28.37 -18.75 -3.95
N GLY A 210 29.45 -18.19 -3.44
CA GLY A 210 30.69 -18.93 -3.17
C GLY A 210 31.52 -18.31 -2.03
N PRO A 211 32.70 -18.89 -1.74
CA PRO A 211 33.49 -18.48 -0.58
C PRO A 211 33.93 -17.02 -0.56
N GLU A 212 34.04 -16.37 -1.73
CA GLU A 212 34.49 -14.98 -1.82
C GLU A 212 33.33 -13.96 -1.62
N ASP A 213 32.12 -14.44 -1.46
CA ASP A 213 30.99 -13.56 -1.27
C ASP A 213 30.90 -13.01 0.16
N ASN A 214 30.31 -11.83 0.25
CA ASN A 214 30.01 -11.15 1.49
C ASN A 214 28.51 -10.88 1.56
N PHE A 215 27.83 -11.55 2.49
CA PHE A 215 26.39 -11.45 2.69
C PHE A 215 26.05 -10.34 3.67
N LEU A 216 25.07 -9.53 3.32
CA LEU A 216 24.50 -8.54 4.23
C LEU A 216 23.43 -9.18 5.10
N VAL A 217 23.64 -9.21 6.41
CA VAL A 217 22.66 -9.71 7.41
C VAL A 217 21.88 -8.53 7.95
N MET A 218 20.73 -8.25 7.36
CA MET A 218 19.87 -7.13 7.75
C MET A 218 18.48 -7.55 8.23
N LEU A 219 18.02 -8.74 7.84
CA LEU A 219 16.74 -9.28 8.30
C LEU A 219 16.91 -10.09 9.59
N PRO A 220 15.90 -10.11 10.49
CA PRO A 220 16.00 -10.81 11.77
C PRO A 220 16.23 -12.32 11.63
N LEU A 221 17.27 -12.87 12.26
CA LEU A 221 17.65 -14.28 12.18
C LEU A 221 16.69 -15.25 12.89
N HIS A 222 15.74 -14.77 13.69
CA HIS A 222 14.68 -15.60 14.24
C HIS A 222 13.62 -16.04 13.22
N HIS A 223 13.65 -15.49 11.98
CA HIS A 223 12.83 -15.97 10.88
C HIS A 223 13.59 -17.00 10.03
N ALA A 224 12.90 -18.06 9.60
CA ALA A 224 13.50 -19.15 8.84
C ALA A 224 14.21 -18.71 7.55
N TYR A 225 13.66 -17.72 6.81
CA TYR A 225 14.24 -17.25 5.56
C TYR A 225 15.61 -16.59 5.73
N PRO A 226 15.79 -15.51 6.51
CA PRO A 226 17.12 -14.96 6.76
C PRO A 226 18.03 -15.92 7.51
N PHE A 227 17.51 -16.75 8.39
CA PHE A 227 18.28 -17.81 9.06
C PHE A 227 18.96 -18.71 8.01
N MET A 228 18.23 -19.20 7.03
CA MET A 228 18.78 -20.06 5.99
C MET A 228 19.72 -19.31 5.04
N VAL A 229 19.24 -18.22 4.44
CA VAL A 229 19.89 -17.61 3.27
C VAL A 229 20.95 -16.56 3.67
N ALA A 230 20.83 -15.90 4.84
CA ALA A 230 21.77 -14.90 5.30
C ALA A 230 22.73 -15.39 6.42
N TYR A 231 22.48 -16.58 6.98
CA TYR A 231 23.33 -17.14 8.04
C TYR A 231 23.80 -18.55 7.70
N LEU A 232 22.93 -19.57 7.59
CA LEU A 232 23.36 -20.96 7.48
C LEU A 232 24.09 -21.26 6.15
N VAL A 233 23.52 -20.83 5.03
CA VAL A 233 24.15 -21.02 3.70
C VAL A 233 25.49 -20.29 3.60
N PRO A 234 25.63 -19.00 3.97
CA PRO A 234 26.93 -18.32 3.96
C PRO A 234 28.00 -19.01 4.80
N ILE A 235 27.66 -19.45 6.01
CA ILE A 235 28.63 -20.09 6.89
C ILE A 235 29.08 -21.45 6.33
N LEU A 236 28.20 -22.20 5.66
CA LEU A 236 28.51 -23.47 5.03
C LEU A 236 29.25 -23.31 3.67
N LEU A 237 29.17 -22.15 3.02
CA LEU A 237 29.93 -21.81 1.82
C LEU A 237 31.38 -21.38 2.13
N GLY A 238 31.70 -21.04 3.36
CA GLY A 238 32.95 -20.37 3.70
C GLY A 238 32.94 -18.88 3.37
N SER A 239 31.77 -18.29 3.18
CA SER A 239 31.56 -16.88 2.86
C SER A 239 31.63 -16.00 4.11
N LYS A 240 31.68 -14.69 3.90
CA LYS A 240 31.65 -13.68 4.97
C LYS A 240 30.21 -13.17 5.18
N MET A 241 29.87 -12.90 6.43
CA MET A 241 28.64 -12.23 6.85
C MET A 241 28.93 -10.87 7.46
N THR A 242 28.24 -9.85 7.03
CA THR A 242 28.34 -8.49 7.60
C THR A 242 27.01 -8.12 8.26
N PHE A 243 27.04 -7.88 9.56
CA PHE A 243 25.86 -7.52 10.35
C PHE A 243 25.60 -6.03 10.27
N LEU A 244 24.37 -5.66 9.88
CA LEU A 244 23.90 -4.28 9.81
C LEU A 244 23.17 -3.92 11.11
N GLN A 245 23.57 -2.81 11.73
CA GLN A 245 22.97 -2.34 12.99
C GLN A 245 21.73 -1.46 12.79
N SER A 246 21.61 -0.81 11.64
CA SER A 246 20.53 0.14 11.33
C SER A 246 20.05 -0.01 9.88
N LEU A 247 18.74 -0.09 9.70
CA LEU A 247 18.10 -0.15 8.36
C LEU A 247 17.90 1.23 7.70
N LYS A 248 18.43 2.31 8.30
CA LYS A 248 18.36 3.65 7.68
C LYS A 248 19.14 3.65 6.37
N GLY A 249 18.59 4.28 5.34
CA GLY A 249 19.17 4.30 3.99
C GLY A 249 20.65 4.69 3.93
N PRO A 250 21.12 5.78 4.59
CA PRO A 250 22.52 6.15 4.62
C PRO A 250 23.43 5.06 5.23
N ASP A 251 23.02 4.46 6.37
CA ASP A 251 23.80 3.43 7.08
C ASP A 251 23.92 2.16 6.23
N LEU A 252 22.85 1.79 5.54
CA LEU A 252 22.83 0.66 4.60
C LEU A 252 23.82 0.87 3.46
N VAL A 253 23.75 2.02 2.79
CA VAL A 253 24.64 2.35 1.66
C VAL A 253 26.10 2.42 2.11
N GLN A 254 26.35 3.03 3.25
CA GLN A 254 27.71 3.11 3.84
C GLN A 254 28.27 1.72 4.14
N CYS A 255 27.48 0.84 4.80
CA CYS A 255 27.88 -0.52 5.09
C CYS A 255 28.21 -1.31 3.83
N ILE A 256 27.36 -1.23 2.80
CA ILE A 256 27.59 -1.91 1.51
C ILE A 256 28.90 -1.45 0.87
N HIS A 257 29.16 -0.15 0.91
CA HIS A 257 30.35 0.45 0.29
C HIS A 257 31.65 0.10 1.06
N GLU A 258 31.64 0.28 2.40
CA GLU A 258 32.83 0.07 3.24
C GLU A 258 33.25 -1.41 3.32
N THR A 259 32.30 -2.33 3.29
CA THR A 259 32.57 -3.75 3.53
C THR A 259 32.60 -4.60 2.27
N GLY A 260 32.27 -4.03 1.12
CA GLY A 260 32.27 -4.75 -0.15
C GLY A 260 31.21 -5.85 -0.20
N ILE A 261 29.98 -5.57 0.22
CA ILE A 261 28.87 -6.50 0.13
C ILE A 261 28.64 -6.95 -1.33
N THR A 262 28.51 -8.26 -1.52
CA THR A 262 28.24 -8.86 -2.83
C THR A 262 26.81 -9.36 -2.96
N ILE A 263 26.19 -9.79 -1.86
CA ILE A 263 24.86 -10.37 -1.82
C ILE A 263 24.05 -9.69 -0.70
N ALA A 264 22.86 -9.17 -1.07
CA ALA A 264 21.90 -8.64 -0.09
C ALA A 264 20.66 -9.53 -0.05
N VAL A 265 20.33 -10.00 1.16
CA VAL A 265 19.13 -10.82 1.43
C VAL A 265 18.06 -9.92 2.03
N GLY A 266 16.95 -9.75 1.32
CA GLY A 266 15.90 -8.80 1.69
C GLY A 266 14.49 -9.30 1.40
N VAL A 267 13.53 -8.47 1.76
CA VAL A 267 12.11 -8.65 1.44
C VAL A 267 11.70 -7.69 0.32
N PRO A 268 10.59 -7.94 -0.41
CA PRO A 268 10.14 -7.10 -1.50
C PRO A 268 10.06 -5.60 -1.17
N GLN A 269 9.66 -5.27 0.04
CA GLN A 269 9.54 -3.89 0.51
C GLN A 269 10.87 -3.13 0.49
N ILE A 270 11.97 -3.78 0.91
CA ILE A 270 13.32 -3.18 0.87
C ILE A 270 13.74 -2.90 -0.57
N PHE A 271 13.48 -3.83 -1.49
CA PHE A 271 13.82 -3.65 -2.90
C PHE A 271 12.94 -2.60 -3.60
N SER A 272 11.67 -2.49 -3.18
CA SER A 272 10.79 -1.39 -3.58
C SER A 272 11.34 -0.03 -3.16
N MET A 273 11.79 0.09 -1.90
CA MET A 273 12.41 1.32 -1.38
C MET A 273 13.71 1.68 -2.14
N ILE A 274 14.57 0.70 -2.39
CA ILE A 274 15.81 0.89 -3.17
C ILE A 274 15.47 1.37 -4.58
N ARG A 275 14.54 0.69 -5.27
CA ARG A 275 14.06 1.09 -6.60
C ARG A 275 13.53 2.52 -6.58
N ARG A 276 12.62 2.82 -5.66
CA ARG A 276 12.00 4.14 -5.51
C ARG A 276 13.06 5.22 -5.34
N SER A 277 13.99 5.05 -4.41
CA SER A 277 15.07 6.01 -4.15
C SER A 277 15.95 6.27 -5.39
N ILE A 278 16.27 5.22 -6.17
CA ILE A 278 17.05 5.35 -7.41
C ILE A 278 16.24 6.13 -8.46
N PHE A 279 14.98 5.76 -8.69
CA PHE A 279 14.17 6.39 -9.74
C PHE A 279 13.75 7.83 -9.40
N GLU A 280 13.53 8.16 -8.14
CA GLU A 280 13.31 9.54 -7.69
C GLU A 280 14.53 10.43 -7.95
N GLU A 281 15.73 9.92 -7.66
CA GLU A 281 16.97 10.68 -7.95
C GLU A 281 17.20 10.85 -9.45
N LEU A 282 16.96 9.82 -10.25
CA LEU A 282 17.01 9.89 -11.69
C LEU A 282 15.95 10.86 -12.25
N GLY A 283 14.76 10.92 -11.65
CA GLY A 283 13.66 11.82 -12.01
C GLY A 283 13.95 13.30 -11.79
N ARG A 284 14.81 13.62 -10.82
CA ARG A 284 15.24 15.02 -10.54
C ARG A 284 16.23 15.57 -11.58
N ARG A 285 16.71 14.74 -12.53
CA ARG A 285 17.65 15.17 -13.58
C ARG A 285 16.94 15.98 -14.68
N PRO A 286 17.65 16.87 -15.40
CA PRO A 286 17.10 17.62 -16.53
C PRO A 286 16.40 16.73 -17.57
N ALA A 287 15.40 17.27 -18.28
CA ALA A 287 14.53 16.50 -19.17
C ALA A 287 15.29 15.69 -20.23
N PHE A 288 16.35 16.25 -20.83
CA PHE A 288 17.16 15.54 -21.83
C PHE A 288 17.90 14.33 -21.22
N ILE A 289 18.40 14.46 -19.98
CA ILE A 289 19.04 13.34 -19.25
C ILE A 289 18.01 12.25 -18.93
N ARG A 290 16.79 12.62 -18.52
CA ARG A 290 15.70 11.67 -18.26
C ARG A 290 15.34 10.90 -19.52
N SER A 291 15.24 11.57 -20.67
CA SER A 291 14.98 10.91 -21.95
C SER A 291 16.10 9.93 -22.33
N LEU A 292 17.36 10.31 -22.11
CA LEU A 292 18.50 9.42 -22.31
C LEU A 292 18.46 8.20 -21.37
N ILE A 293 18.14 8.41 -20.08
CA ILE A 293 18.00 7.33 -19.10
C ILE A 293 16.90 6.36 -19.53
N THR A 294 15.75 6.86 -19.98
CA THR A 294 14.63 6.02 -20.48
C THR A 294 15.07 5.18 -21.69
N LEU A 295 15.80 5.79 -22.62
CA LEU A 295 16.36 5.08 -23.78
C LEU A 295 17.34 3.97 -23.35
N LEU A 296 18.26 4.28 -22.40
CA LEU A 296 19.24 3.33 -21.89
C LEU A 296 18.60 2.17 -21.12
N LEU A 297 17.51 2.44 -20.34
CA LEU A 297 16.73 1.40 -19.68
C LEU A 297 16.05 0.49 -20.70
N GLY A 298 15.45 1.06 -21.76
CA GLY A 298 14.85 0.29 -22.85
C GLY A 298 15.89 -0.57 -23.59
N LEU A 299 17.06 -0.01 -23.87
CA LEU A 299 18.17 -0.75 -24.49
C LEU A 299 18.66 -1.89 -23.57
N SER A 300 18.82 -1.61 -22.28
CA SER A 300 19.21 -2.62 -21.29
C SER A 300 18.20 -3.75 -21.21
N ASP A 301 16.90 -3.44 -21.19
CA ASP A 301 15.82 -4.44 -21.18
C ASP A 301 15.83 -5.30 -22.45
N PHE A 302 15.94 -4.66 -23.62
CA PHE A 302 16.00 -5.36 -24.90
C PHE A 302 17.18 -6.35 -24.95
N VAL A 303 18.39 -5.89 -24.63
CA VAL A 303 19.58 -6.74 -24.65
C VAL A 303 19.46 -7.88 -23.65
N ARG A 304 19.02 -7.60 -22.42
CA ARG A 304 18.86 -8.60 -21.36
C ARG A 304 17.81 -9.65 -21.69
N THR A 305 16.75 -9.28 -22.40
CA THR A 305 15.65 -10.19 -22.77
C THR A 305 16.03 -11.08 -23.94
N HIS A 306 16.81 -10.56 -24.93
CA HIS A 306 17.14 -11.28 -26.15
C HIS A 306 18.54 -11.94 -26.12
N THR A 307 19.36 -11.61 -25.13
CA THR A 307 20.69 -12.18 -24.95
C THR A 307 20.89 -12.63 -23.50
N ARG A 308 21.99 -13.36 -23.26
CA ARG A 308 22.40 -13.73 -21.89
C ARG A 308 23.22 -12.63 -21.19
N TRP A 309 23.40 -11.49 -21.85
CA TRP A 309 24.23 -10.39 -21.34
C TRP A 309 23.37 -9.27 -20.75
N ASN A 310 23.78 -8.76 -19.59
CA ASN A 310 23.13 -7.60 -18.93
C ASN A 310 24.07 -6.38 -19.03
N PRO A 311 23.80 -5.41 -19.92
CA PRO A 311 24.63 -4.22 -20.08
C PRO A 311 24.38 -3.19 -18.97
N GLY A 312 23.29 -3.33 -18.19
CA GLY A 312 22.84 -2.33 -17.21
C GLY A 312 23.93 -1.92 -16.24
N ARG A 313 24.76 -2.87 -15.78
CA ARG A 313 25.87 -2.56 -14.85
C ARG A 313 26.90 -1.59 -15.43
N ARG A 314 27.16 -1.63 -16.74
CA ARG A 314 28.05 -0.69 -17.42
C ARG A 314 27.34 0.62 -17.73
N LEU A 315 26.12 0.56 -18.25
CA LEU A 315 25.32 1.73 -18.62
C LEU A 315 24.99 2.60 -17.39
N PHE A 316 24.71 1.97 -16.25
CA PHE A 316 24.37 2.64 -14.99
C PHE A 316 25.49 2.52 -13.95
N ALA A 317 26.74 2.55 -14.37
CA ALA A 317 27.92 2.50 -13.47
C ALA A 317 27.90 3.57 -12.35
N PRO A 318 27.37 4.80 -12.53
CA PRO A 318 27.23 5.76 -11.43
C PRO A 318 26.32 5.26 -10.31
N VAL A 319 25.23 4.55 -10.62
CA VAL A 319 24.32 3.95 -9.62
C VAL A 319 25.10 2.88 -8.84
N HIS A 320 25.80 1.99 -9.53
CA HIS A 320 26.58 0.93 -8.88
C HIS A 320 27.71 1.48 -8.01
N ARG A 321 28.39 2.56 -8.44
CA ARG A 321 29.41 3.20 -7.60
C ARG A 321 28.83 3.74 -6.30
N ARG A 322 27.61 4.27 -6.30
CA ARG A 322 26.97 4.80 -5.12
C ARG A 322 26.49 3.70 -4.14
N PHE A 323 25.97 2.58 -4.66
CA PHE A 323 25.53 1.44 -3.86
C PHE A 323 26.65 0.42 -3.55
N GLY A 324 27.91 0.72 -3.90
CA GLY A 324 29.01 -0.24 -3.80
C GLY A 324 29.09 -1.13 -5.04
N SER A 325 30.21 -1.00 -5.77
CA SER A 325 30.44 -1.72 -7.03
C SER A 325 30.52 -3.25 -6.90
N SER A 326 30.61 -3.78 -5.69
CA SER A 326 30.66 -5.21 -5.38
C SER A 326 29.29 -5.89 -5.38
N LEU A 327 28.20 -5.16 -5.07
CA LEU A 327 26.85 -5.72 -4.96
C LEU A 327 26.39 -6.29 -6.31
N ARG A 328 26.14 -7.61 -6.35
CA ARG A 328 25.82 -8.33 -7.58
C ARG A 328 24.48 -9.07 -7.54
N LEU A 329 24.07 -9.54 -6.36
CA LEU A 329 22.90 -10.39 -6.19
C LEU A 329 22.00 -9.85 -5.08
N LEU A 330 20.71 -9.74 -5.40
CA LEU A 330 19.63 -9.39 -4.50
C LEU A 330 18.71 -10.60 -4.36
N CYS A 331 18.62 -11.20 -3.18
CA CYS A 331 17.76 -12.35 -2.89
C CYS A 331 16.48 -11.84 -2.22
N SER A 332 15.32 -12.10 -2.83
CA SER A 332 14.00 -11.73 -2.31
C SER A 332 13.25 -12.95 -1.83
N GLY A 333 12.66 -12.86 -0.65
CA GLY A 333 11.83 -13.92 -0.08
C GLY A 333 10.86 -13.39 0.99
N GLY A 334 10.04 -14.28 1.53
CA GLY A 334 9.07 -13.97 2.59
C GLY A 334 7.76 -13.36 2.10
N ALA A 335 7.73 -12.75 0.92
CA ALA A 335 6.53 -12.27 0.23
C ALA A 335 6.77 -12.22 -1.28
N LYS A 336 5.70 -12.11 -2.07
CA LYS A 336 5.77 -12.03 -3.53
C LYS A 336 6.41 -10.71 -3.96
N LEU A 337 7.43 -10.76 -4.81
CA LEU A 337 8.04 -9.57 -5.40
C LEU A 337 7.23 -9.12 -6.63
N ASP A 338 6.97 -7.82 -6.74
CA ASP A 338 6.39 -7.28 -7.98
C ASP A 338 7.36 -7.50 -9.14
N PRO A 339 6.93 -8.18 -10.22
CA PRO A 339 7.76 -8.40 -11.41
C PRO A 339 8.36 -7.12 -12.01
N GLN A 340 7.67 -5.97 -11.86
CA GLN A 340 8.18 -4.69 -12.32
C GLN A 340 9.41 -4.23 -11.52
N ILE A 341 9.44 -4.46 -10.20
CA ILE A 341 10.61 -4.16 -9.36
C ILE A 341 11.81 -5.00 -9.81
N SER A 342 11.59 -6.30 -10.01
CA SER A 342 12.63 -7.22 -10.52
C SER A 342 13.12 -6.80 -11.89
N LYS A 343 12.23 -6.39 -12.80
CA LYS A 343 12.54 -5.89 -14.14
C LYS A 343 13.39 -4.61 -14.05
N ASP A 344 12.94 -3.60 -13.32
CA ASP A 344 13.58 -2.28 -13.26
C ASP A 344 14.99 -2.37 -12.63
N LEU A 345 15.14 -3.09 -11.52
CA LEU A 345 16.46 -3.34 -10.92
C LEU A 345 17.34 -4.17 -11.84
N GLY A 346 16.75 -5.12 -12.59
CA GLY A 346 17.45 -5.90 -13.61
C GLY A 346 17.98 -5.03 -14.74
N CYS A 347 17.19 -4.05 -15.23
CA CYS A 347 17.62 -3.10 -16.28
C CYS A 347 18.76 -2.18 -15.78
N LEU A 348 18.78 -1.85 -14.50
CA LEU A 348 19.88 -1.12 -13.87
C LEU A 348 21.16 -1.97 -13.69
N GLY A 349 21.10 -3.28 -13.89
CA GLY A 349 22.25 -4.17 -13.82
C GLY A 349 22.35 -5.01 -12.53
N PHE A 350 21.36 -4.97 -11.65
CA PHE A 350 21.29 -5.86 -10.49
C PHE A 350 20.72 -7.23 -10.89
N THR A 351 21.20 -8.28 -10.27
CA THR A 351 20.63 -9.61 -10.42
C THR A 351 19.66 -9.84 -9.26
N VAL A 352 18.37 -9.87 -9.55
CA VAL A 352 17.34 -10.15 -8.54
C VAL A 352 16.89 -11.60 -8.67
N ARG A 353 16.79 -12.32 -7.55
CA ARG A 353 16.33 -13.72 -7.51
C ARG A 353 15.31 -13.89 -6.39
N GLU A 354 14.27 -14.64 -6.69
CA GLU A 354 13.18 -14.91 -5.76
C GLU A 354 13.25 -16.33 -5.25
N GLY A 355 12.90 -16.51 -3.97
CA GLY A 355 12.69 -17.80 -3.34
C GLY A 355 11.33 -17.87 -2.68
N TYR A 356 10.72 -19.04 -2.73
CA TYR A 356 9.44 -19.35 -2.10
C TYR A 356 9.59 -20.46 -1.09
N GLY A 357 8.83 -20.36 -0.02
CA GLY A 357 8.71 -21.38 1.00
C GLY A 357 8.13 -20.85 2.30
N LEU A 358 8.05 -21.71 3.29
CA LEU A 358 7.43 -21.51 4.59
C LEU A 358 8.39 -21.93 5.71
N THR A 359 8.13 -21.48 6.92
CA THR A 359 8.89 -21.96 8.10
C THR A 359 8.85 -23.47 8.21
N GLU A 360 7.72 -24.09 7.90
CA GLU A 360 7.44 -25.52 7.92
C GLU A 360 8.25 -26.33 6.87
N THR A 361 8.95 -25.63 5.95
CA THR A 361 9.77 -26.26 4.89
C THR A 361 11.26 -25.91 4.95
N ALA A 362 11.76 -25.36 6.05
CA ALA A 362 13.15 -25.09 6.46
C ALA A 362 14.01 -24.16 5.59
N PRO A 363 13.58 -23.05 4.99
CA PRO A 363 12.23 -22.73 4.57
C PRO A 363 11.98 -22.94 3.07
N VAL A 364 13.01 -23.12 2.22
CA VAL A 364 12.94 -22.94 0.76
C VAL A 364 12.35 -24.18 0.07
N ILE A 365 11.30 -23.98 -0.72
CA ILE A 365 10.70 -24.98 -1.60
C ILE A 365 11.21 -24.82 -3.02
N ALA A 366 11.20 -23.58 -3.53
CA ALA A 366 11.62 -23.26 -4.89
C ALA A 366 12.53 -22.02 -4.89
N PHE A 367 13.47 -21.97 -5.80
CA PHE A 367 14.39 -20.85 -5.94
C PHE A 367 14.78 -20.61 -7.39
N SER A 368 14.75 -19.34 -7.83
CA SER A 368 15.08 -18.94 -9.19
C SER A 368 16.57 -19.16 -9.49
N SER A 369 16.89 -19.77 -10.64
CA SER A 369 18.26 -20.00 -11.11
C SER A 369 18.89 -18.76 -11.74
N LEU A 370 20.22 -18.74 -11.89
CA LEU A 370 20.93 -17.68 -12.61
C LEU A 370 20.71 -17.74 -14.13
N SER A 371 20.54 -18.93 -14.69
CA SER A 371 20.58 -19.18 -16.12
C SER A 371 19.25 -18.86 -16.83
N ARG A 372 18.12 -18.99 -16.16
CA ARG A 372 16.78 -18.79 -16.75
C ARG A 372 15.83 -18.17 -15.73
N LEU A 373 15.48 -16.90 -15.94
CA LEU A 373 14.49 -16.19 -15.14
C LEU A 373 13.16 -16.16 -15.89
N LYS A 374 12.08 -16.58 -15.22
CA LYS A 374 10.71 -16.38 -15.71
C LYS A 374 10.03 -15.34 -14.81
N PRO A 375 9.64 -14.17 -15.33
CA PRO A 375 9.00 -13.13 -14.54
C PRO A 375 7.74 -13.65 -13.85
N GLY A 376 7.60 -13.36 -12.56
CA GLY A 376 6.47 -13.78 -11.72
C GLY A 376 6.56 -15.23 -11.20
N SER A 377 7.55 -16.03 -11.62
CA SER A 377 7.83 -17.35 -11.07
C SER A 377 8.81 -17.25 -9.91
N VAL A 378 8.59 -18.06 -8.89
CA VAL A 378 9.52 -18.26 -7.76
C VAL A 378 10.66 -19.25 -8.09
N GLY A 379 10.68 -19.75 -9.31
CA GLY A 379 11.68 -20.72 -9.81
C GLY A 379 11.21 -22.17 -9.77
N PRO A 380 12.07 -23.11 -10.22
CA PRO A 380 11.78 -24.52 -10.10
C PRO A 380 11.99 -25.00 -8.66
N PRO A 381 11.31 -26.08 -8.22
CA PRO A 381 11.57 -26.72 -6.95
C PRO A 381 13.04 -27.03 -6.70
N LEU A 382 13.45 -27.12 -5.47
CA LEU A 382 14.79 -27.57 -5.09
C LEU A 382 14.97 -29.07 -5.45
N ALA A 383 16.20 -29.52 -5.54
CA ALA A 383 16.50 -30.84 -6.11
C ALA A 383 15.92 -32.02 -5.31
N THR A 384 15.83 -31.88 -3.98
CA THR A 384 15.30 -32.93 -3.09
C THR A 384 13.84 -32.72 -2.70
N VAL A 385 13.19 -31.67 -3.26
CA VAL A 385 11.82 -31.27 -2.92
C VAL A 385 10.87 -31.62 -4.06
N GLU A 386 9.90 -32.46 -3.76
CA GLU A 386 8.79 -32.75 -4.68
C GLU A 386 7.67 -31.73 -4.44
N VAL A 387 7.14 -31.16 -5.53
CA VAL A 387 5.99 -30.25 -5.50
C VAL A 387 4.90 -30.81 -6.40
N ARG A 388 3.66 -30.82 -5.89
CA ARG A 388 2.45 -31.12 -6.67
C ARG A 388 1.41 -30.03 -6.47
N ILE A 389 0.52 -29.92 -7.44
CA ILE A 389 -0.67 -29.06 -7.35
C ILE A 389 -1.86 -29.99 -7.06
N ASP A 390 -2.44 -29.82 -5.87
CA ASP A 390 -3.59 -30.58 -5.43
C ASP A 390 -4.88 -29.92 -5.89
N ALA A 391 -5.85 -30.73 -6.31
CA ALA A 391 -7.17 -30.31 -6.80
C ALA A 391 -7.13 -29.11 -7.76
N PRO A 392 -6.36 -29.17 -8.88
CA PRO A 392 -6.25 -28.03 -9.80
C PRO A 392 -7.58 -27.74 -10.51
N ASN A 393 -7.91 -26.45 -10.65
CA ASN A 393 -9.04 -25.98 -11.46
C ASN A 393 -8.72 -26.06 -12.97
N GLU A 394 -9.65 -25.59 -13.83
CA GLU A 394 -9.48 -25.58 -15.30
C GLU A 394 -8.23 -24.79 -15.77
N ALA A 395 -7.76 -23.81 -14.99
CA ALA A 395 -6.54 -23.05 -15.25
C ALA A 395 -5.27 -23.72 -14.70
N GLY A 396 -5.36 -24.91 -14.13
CA GLY A 396 -4.25 -25.64 -13.52
C GLY A 396 -3.83 -25.11 -12.15
N ILE A 397 -4.62 -24.20 -11.54
CA ILE A 397 -4.34 -23.59 -10.23
C ILE A 397 -4.99 -24.44 -9.13
N GLY A 398 -4.20 -24.86 -8.14
CA GLY A 398 -4.66 -25.62 -6.97
C GLY A 398 -3.74 -25.38 -5.79
N GLU A 399 -3.94 -26.13 -4.70
CA GLU A 399 -3.06 -26.06 -3.54
C GLU A 399 -1.67 -26.60 -3.86
N VAL A 400 -0.64 -25.84 -3.50
CA VAL A 400 0.75 -26.31 -3.57
C VAL A 400 1.00 -27.26 -2.40
N ILE A 401 1.24 -28.53 -2.70
CA ILE A 401 1.62 -29.54 -1.68
C ILE A 401 3.07 -29.98 -1.89
N VAL A 402 3.76 -30.27 -0.79
CA VAL A 402 5.22 -30.46 -0.79
C VAL A 402 5.60 -31.73 -0.03
N ARG A 403 6.56 -32.46 -0.59
CA ARG A 403 7.21 -33.60 0.07
C ARG A 403 8.72 -33.50 -0.09
N GLY A 404 9.48 -33.71 0.99
CA GLY A 404 10.92 -33.66 0.96
C GLY A 404 11.57 -33.66 2.34
N PRO A 405 12.89 -33.82 2.39
CA PRO A 405 13.63 -33.85 3.66
C PRO A 405 13.64 -32.46 4.36
N ASN A 406 13.24 -31.41 3.68
CA ASN A 406 13.08 -30.07 4.23
C ASN A 406 11.78 -29.84 5.00
N VAL A 407 10.81 -30.76 4.92
CA VAL A 407 9.53 -30.63 5.63
C VAL A 407 9.72 -30.86 7.13
N MET A 408 9.10 -30.00 7.94
CA MET A 408 9.19 -30.02 9.41
C MET A 408 8.86 -31.39 10.03
N LYS A 409 9.34 -31.62 11.24
CA LYS A 409 8.96 -32.75 12.06
C LYS A 409 7.49 -32.69 12.51
N GLY A 410 6.98 -31.47 12.70
CA GLY A 410 5.61 -31.20 13.11
C GLY A 410 5.50 -29.92 13.92
N TYR A 411 4.29 -29.64 14.41
CA TYR A 411 4.05 -28.53 15.33
C TYR A 411 4.27 -28.95 16.77
N ASP A 412 4.92 -28.12 17.56
CA ASP A 412 5.21 -28.39 18.97
C ASP A 412 3.92 -28.53 19.79
N GLN A 413 3.78 -29.63 20.51
CA GLN A 413 2.62 -29.95 21.35
C GLN A 413 1.25 -29.88 20.61
N ALA A 414 1.25 -30.01 19.28
CA ALA A 414 0.07 -29.86 18.45
C ALA A 414 -0.02 -31.01 17.41
N PRO A 415 -0.25 -32.28 17.87
CA PRO A 415 -0.29 -33.45 16.97
C PRO A 415 -1.48 -33.42 16.00
N ALA A 416 -2.61 -32.87 16.39
CA ALA A 416 -3.80 -32.79 15.54
C ALA A 416 -3.56 -31.84 14.35
N GLU A 417 -3.02 -30.67 14.62
CA GLU A 417 -2.66 -29.67 13.59
C GLU A 417 -1.51 -30.17 12.68
N THR A 418 -0.61 -31.00 13.25
CA THR A 418 0.44 -31.64 12.45
C THR A 418 -0.17 -32.65 11.47
N ALA A 419 -1.11 -33.51 11.94
CA ALA A 419 -1.81 -34.45 11.09
C ALA A 419 -2.70 -33.79 10.03
N GLU A 420 -3.27 -32.63 10.35
CA GLU A 420 -4.01 -31.83 9.40
C GLU A 420 -3.08 -31.22 8.30
N ALA A 421 -1.91 -30.78 8.70
CA ALA A 421 -0.96 -30.13 7.77
C ALA A 421 -0.16 -31.13 6.94
N ILE A 422 0.12 -32.33 7.47
CA ILE A 422 0.88 -33.36 6.77
C ILE A 422 -0.03 -34.58 6.59
N ARG A 423 -0.53 -34.79 5.36
CA ARG A 423 -1.43 -35.88 4.98
C ARG A 423 -0.74 -36.77 3.95
N ASP A 424 -0.75 -38.07 4.19
CA ASP A 424 -0.14 -39.08 3.29
C ASP A 424 1.32 -38.75 2.88
N GLY A 425 2.07 -38.13 3.82
CA GLY A 425 3.45 -37.72 3.61
C GLY A 425 3.62 -36.42 2.79
N TRP A 426 2.53 -35.72 2.46
CA TRP A 426 2.54 -34.41 1.80
C TRP A 426 2.18 -33.31 2.79
N PHE A 427 3.02 -32.27 2.81
CA PHE A 427 2.73 -31.05 3.55
C PHE A 427 1.83 -30.13 2.71
N HIS A 428 0.67 -29.79 3.22
CA HIS A 428 -0.30 -28.87 2.66
C HIS A 428 0.08 -27.43 3.03
N THR A 429 0.52 -26.66 2.04
CA THR A 429 1.06 -25.30 2.30
C THR A 429 -0.01 -24.25 2.59
N GLY A 430 -1.25 -24.49 2.15
CA GLY A 430 -2.32 -23.49 2.13
C GLY A 430 -2.11 -22.38 1.10
N ASP A 431 -1.07 -22.46 0.27
CA ASP A 431 -0.80 -21.53 -0.80
C ASP A 431 -1.33 -22.10 -2.14
N LEU A 432 -1.89 -21.23 -2.98
CA LEU A 432 -2.37 -21.56 -4.32
C LEU A 432 -1.30 -21.27 -5.36
N GLY A 433 -1.20 -22.15 -6.36
CA GLY A 433 -0.23 -21.98 -7.44
C GLY A 433 -0.41 -22.96 -8.58
N TYR A 434 0.51 -22.88 -9.54
CA TYR A 434 0.59 -23.83 -10.65
C TYR A 434 2.04 -24.04 -11.08
N LEU A 435 2.31 -25.19 -11.71
CA LEU A 435 3.57 -25.47 -12.40
C LEU A 435 3.39 -25.29 -13.90
N ASP A 436 4.31 -24.56 -14.54
CA ASP A 436 4.30 -24.47 -16.00
C ASP A 436 4.94 -25.72 -16.66
N SER A 437 4.88 -25.78 -18.00
CA SER A 437 5.44 -26.88 -18.80
C SER A 437 6.94 -27.11 -18.62
N ASP A 438 7.67 -26.09 -18.13
CA ASP A 438 9.11 -26.20 -17.83
C ASP A 438 9.38 -26.53 -16.35
N GLY A 439 8.36 -26.78 -15.55
CA GLY A 439 8.45 -27.10 -14.13
C GLY A 439 8.73 -25.88 -13.22
N TYR A 440 8.44 -24.66 -13.68
CA TYR A 440 8.55 -23.46 -12.85
C TYR A 440 7.30 -23.25 -12.03
N LEU A 441 7.47 -22.98 -10.74
CA LEU A 441 6.38 -22.74 -9.81
C LEU A 441 5.96 -21.27 -9.80
N PHE A 442 4.64 -21.04 -9.90
CA PHE A 442 4.02 -19.72 -9.80
C PHE A 442 3.04 -19.72 -8.62
N ILE A 443 3.24 -18.81 -7.68
CA ILE A 443 2.34 -18.64 -6.55
C ILE A 443 1.31 -17.56 -6.90
N THR A 444 0.02 -17.89 -6.76
CA THR A 444 -1.08 -17.00 -7.10
C THR A 444 -1.72 -16.37 -5.88
N GLY A 445 -1.76 -17.04 -4.72
CA GLY A 445 -2.32 -16.51 -3.47
C GLY A 445 -2.40 -17.53 -2.37
N ARG A 446 -3.30 -17.31 -1.38
CA ARG A 446 -3.55 -18.23 -0.28
C ARG A 446 -5.00 -18.69 -0.19
N ILE A 447 -5.24 -19.94 0.16
CA ILE A 447 -6.58 -20.50 0.32
C ILE A 447 -7.38 -19.71 1.36
N LYS A 448 -6.78 -19.41 2.52
CA LYS A 448 -7.42 -18.66 3.62
C LYS A 448 -7.66 -17.19 3.34
N GLU A 449 -7.06 -16.64 2.30
CA GLU A 449 -7.24 -15.23 1.88
C GLU A 449 -8.19 -15.10 0.68
N LEU A 450 -8.75 -16.21 0.21
CA LEU A 450 -9.71 -16.26 -0.89
C LEU A 450 -11.04 -15.63 -0.46
N ILE A 451 -11.50 -14.64 -1.22
CA ILE A 451 -12.82 -14.02 -1.04
C ILE A 451 -13.81 -14.77 -1.91
N VAL A 452 -14.85 -15.34 -1.31
CA VAL A 452 -15.91 -16.03 -2.04
C VAL A 452 -17.08 -15.08 -2.21
N THR A 453 -17.28 -14.60 -3.45
CA THR A 453 -18.36 -13.65 -3.73
C THR A 453 -19.75 -14.32 -3.64
N PRO A 454 -20.84 -13.55 -3.52
CA PRO A 454 -22.22 -14.09 -3.53
C PRO A 454 -22.56 -14.92 -4.77
N GLY A 455 -21.90 -14.66 -5.89
CA GLY A 455 -21.99 -15.48 -7.11
C GLY A 455 -21.12 -16.73 -7.14
N GLY A 456 -20.52 -17.15 -5.99
CA GLY A 456 -19.66 -18.33 -5.88
C GLY A 456 -18.31 -18.20 -6.60
N LYS A 457 -17.86 -16.98 -6.96
CA LYS A 457 -16.55 -16.75 -7.58
C LYS A 457 -15.49 -16.56 -6.53
N ASN A 458 -14.41 -17.30 -6.68
CA ASN A 458 -13.21 -17.18 -5.84
C ASN A 458 -12.32 -16.04 -6.34
N ILE A 459 -12.07 -15.06 -5.50
CA ILE A 459 -11.25 -13.89 -5.81
C ILE A 459 -10.02 -13.87 -4.91
N LEU A 460 -8.86 -13.66 -5.53
CA LEU A 460 -7.60 -13.43 -4.84
C LEU A 460 -7.43 -11.91 -4.59
N PRO A 461 -7.41 -11.46 -3.34
CA PRO A 461 -7.29 -10.02 -3.03
C PRO A 461 -6.05 -9.38 -3.64
N GLU A 462 -4.90 -10.06 -3.62
CA GLU A 462 -3.63 -9.55 -4.14
C GLU A 462 -3.67 -9.24 -5.64
N GLU A 463 -4.48 -9.98 -6.42
CA GLU A 463 -4.66 -9.70 -7.85
C GLU A 463 -5.38 -8.37 -8.05
N LEU A 464 -6.42 -8.13 -7.25
CA LEU A 464 -7.19 -6.89 -7.31
C LEU A 464 -6.42 -5.70 -6.76
N GLU A 465 -5.73 -5.87 -5.63
CA GLU A 465 -4.89 -4.82 -5.05
C GLU A 465 -3.90 -4.26 -6.07
N LYS A 466 -3.28 -5.13 -6.85
CA LYS A 466 -2.37 -4.73 -7.92
C LYS A 466 -3.06 -3.93 -9.02
N ALA A 467 -4.29 -4.27 -9.37
CA ALA A 467 -5.05 -3.56 -10.40
C ALA A 467 -5.47 -2.16 -9.92
N TYR A 468 -5.86 -2.05 -8.66
CA TYR A 468 -6.37 -0.81 -8.08
C TYR A 468 -5.29 0.14 -7.56
N GLN A 469 -4.12 -0.34 -7.16
CA GLN A 469 -3.01 0.46 -6.57
C GLN A 469 -2.18 1.24 -7.61
N GLN A 470 -2.61 1.34 -8.86
CA GLN A 470 -1.84 2.02 -9.91
C GLN A 470 -1.83 3.55 -9.78
N ASN A 471 -2.79 4.14 -9.06
CA ASN A 471 -2.86 5.59 -8.89
C ASN A 471 -1.90 6.06 -7.79
N PRO A 472 -1.01 7.05 -8.07
CA PRO A 472 -0.04 7.54 -7.11
C PRO A 472 -0.65 8.25 -5.88
N ALA A 473 -1.93 8.60 -5.91
CA ALA A 473 -2.67 9.11 -4.74
C ALA A 473 -2.97 8.04 -3.68
N ILE A 474 -2.77 6.75 -4.01
CA ILE A 474 -2.94 5.62 -3.11
C ILE A 474 -1.56 5.19 -2.61
N ALA A 475 -1.28 5.38 -1.32
CA ALA A 475 -0.04 4.91 -0.70
C ALA A 475 -0.09 3.40 -0.47
N GLU A 476 -1.17 2.90 0.15
CA GLU A 476 -1.39 1.49 0.41
C GLU A 476 -2.85 1.12 0.18
N LEU A 477 -3.08 -0.13 -0.22
CA LEU A 477 -4.41 -0.69 -0.47
C LEU A 477 -4.47 -2.13 0.06
N CYS A 478 -5.57 -2.46 0.74
CA CYS A 478 -5.92 -3.82 1.14
C CYS A 478 -7.36 -4.11 0.75
N ILE A 479 -7.60 -5.23 0.07
CA ILE A 479 -8.95 -5.68 -0.26
C ILE A 479 -9.35 -6.79 0.71
N LEU A 480 -10.53 -6.63 1.30
CA LEU A 480 -11.15 -7.57 2.23
C LEU A 480 -12.46 -8.09 1.67
N GLY A 481 -12.82 -9.31 2.02
CA GLY A 481 -14.18 -9.82 1.90
C GLY A 481 -14.97 -9.47 3.16
N LEU A 482 -16.08 -8.73 3.01
CA LEU A 482 -16.98 -8.41 4.11
C LEU A 482 -18.34 -9.06 3.87
N PRO A 483 -18.88 -9.79 4.87
CA PRO A 483 -20.24 -10.32 4.78
C PRO A 483 -21.26 -9.18 4.82
N ARG A 484 -22.36 -9.32 4.11
CA ARG A 484 -23.49 -8.39 4.12
C ARG A 484 -24.71 -9.08 4.70
N ALA A 485 -25.42 -8.40 5.59
CA ALA A 485 -26.62 -8.94 6.24
C ALA A 485 -27.66 -9.38 5.21
N GLY A 486 -28.05 -10.67 5.22
CA GLY A 486 -29.08 -11.24 4.34
C GLY A 486 -28.56 -11.76 2.98
N GLU A 487 -27.28 -11.73 2.71
CA GLU A 487 -26.67 -12.29 1.50
C GLU A 487 -25.66 -13.39 1.86
N GLU A 488 -25.62 -14.48 1.07
CA GLU A 488 -24.56 -15.48 1.19
C GLU A 488 -23.33 -15.02 0.40
N GLY A 489 -22.12 -15.18 1.02
CA GLY A 489 -20.86 -14.80 0.42
C GLY A 489 -20.33 -13.46 0.94
N GLU A 490 -19.21 -13.01 0.34
CA GLU A 490 -18.48 -11.83 0.77
C GLU A 490 -18.44 -10.78 -0.34
N HIS A 491 -18.57 -9.51 0.06
CA HIS A 491 -18.45 -8.36 -0.84
C HIS A 491 -17.03 -7.76 -0.76
N LEU A 492 -16.52 -7.33 -1.91
CA LEU A 492 -15.21 -6.73 -2.01
C LEU A 492 -15.20 -5.34 -1.38
N HIS A 493 -14.36 -5.14 -0.38
CA HIS A 493 -14.21 -3.88 0.33
C HIS A 493 -12.74 -3.43 0.32
N ALA A 494 -12.49 -2.20 -0.11
CA ALA A 494 -11.14 -1.64 -0.13
C ALA A 494 -10.86 -0.84 1.14
N VAL A 495 -9.73 -1.11 1.77
CA VAL A 495 -9.15 -0.28 2.83
C VAL A 495 -7.95 0.46 2.24
N VAL A 496 -8.01 1.78 2.22
CA VAL A 496 -7.08 2.64 1.50
C VAL A 496 -6.33 3.55 2.46
N VAL A 497 -5.01 3.61 2.32
CA VAL A 497 -4.16 4.63 2.92
C VAL A 497 -3.83 5.66 1.83
N PRO A 498 -4.30 6.91 1.95
CA PRO A 498 -4.01 7.97 0.98
C PRO A 498 -2.53 8.36 0.98
N ASN A 499 -2.01 8.74 -0.18
CA ASN A 499 -0.69 9.34 -0.31
C ASN A 499 -0.81 10.87 -0.11
N PHE A 500 -0.78 11.30 1.15
CA PHE A 500 -0.99 12.71 1.52
C PHE A 500 0.04 13.65 0.91
N ASP A 501 1.28 13.22 0.69
CA ASP A 501 2.32 14.04 0.07
C ASP A 501 1.98 14.30 -1.40
N TYR A 502 1.59 13.25 -2.14
CA TYR A 502 1.15 13.38 -3.53
C TYR A 502 -0.10 14.27 -3.66
N LEU A 503 -1.10 14.06 -2.79
CA LEU A 503 -2.33 14.84 -2.78
C LEU A 503 -2.05 16.33 -2.52
N ARG A 504 -1.14 16.63 -1.59
CA ARG A 504 -0.70 18.00 -1.26
C ARG A 504 0.08 18.64 -2.41
N GLU A 505 1.06 17.95 -2.98
CA GLU A 505 1.86 18.45 -4.11
C GLU A 505 0.97 18.80 -5.33
N HIS A 506 -0.07 18.00 -5.57
CA HIS A 506 -1.00 18.18 -6.70
C HIS A 506 -2.22 19.01 -6.34
N LYS A 507 -2.26 19.61 -5.13
CA LYS A 507 -3.36 20.49 -4.65
C LYS A 507 -4.74 19.85 -4.80
N ILE A 508 -4.86 18.55 -4.50
CA ILE A 508 -6.13 17.83 -4.55
C ILE A 508 -6.91 18.12 -3.28
N HIS A 509 -8.01 18.86 -3.40
CA HIS A 509 -8.79 19.40 -2.29
C HIS A 509 -9.81 18.42 -1.69
N ASP A 510 -10.23 17.41 -2.44
CA ASP A 510 -11.13 16.35 -2.00
C ASP A 510 -10.44 15.01 -2.24
N SER A 511 -9.65 14.61 -1.26
CA SER A 511 -8.84 13.40 -1.33
C SER A 511 -9.70 12.14 -1.44
N ALA A 512 -10.82 12.10 -0.73
CA ALA A 512 -11.70 10.94 -0.70
C ALA A 512 -12.43 10.73 -2.03
N SER A 513 -12.99 11.82 -2.60
CA SER A 513 -13.64 11.76 -3.92
C SER A 513 -12.62 11.41 -5.01
N TYR A 514 -11.46 12.07 -5.01
CA TYR A 514 -10.41 11.82 -6.00
C TYR A 514 -9.95 10.35 -6.01
N ILE A 515 -9.74 9.75 -4.82
CA ILE A 515 -9.32 8.35 -4.72
C ILE A 515 -10.45 7.41 -5.12
N LYS A 516 -11.72 7.69 -4.74
CA LYS A 516 -12.88 6.92 -5.19
C LYS A 516 -13.01 6.93 -6.71
N ASP A 517 -12.83 8.09 -7.34
CA ASP A 517 -12.86 8.24 -8.80
C ASP A 517 -11.72 7.44 -9.47
N ALA A 518 -10.53 7.44 -8.83
CA ALA A 518 -9.40 6.63 -9.31
C ALA A 518 -9.68 5.12 -9.19
N LEU A 519 -10.29 4.68 -8.11
CA LEU A 519 -10.71 3.28 -7.91
C LEU A 519 -11.81 2.89 -8.91
N ASN A 520 -12.82 3.74 -9.10
CA ASN A 520 -13.89 3.53 -10.08
C ASN A 520 -13.34 3.46 -11.50
N SER A 521 -12.40 4.35 -11.85
CA SER A 521 -11.73 4.31 -13.15
C SER A 521 -10.95 2.99 -13.36
N ALA A 522 -10.26 2.50 -12.35
CA ALA A 522 -9.60 1.20 -12.42
C ALA A 522 -10.61 0.04 -12.53
N ALA A 523 -11.77 0.16 -11.87
CA ALA A 523 -12.84 -0.84 -11.90
C ALA A 523 -13.44 -1.03 -13.30
N THR A 524 -13.37 -0.02 -14.18
CA THR A 524 -13.92 -0.12 -15.55
C THR A 524 -13.28 -1.22 -16.38
N THR A 525 -12.00 -1.50 -16.11
CA THR A 525 -11.23 -2.54 -16.80
C THR A 525 -11.43 -3.94 -16.24
N LEU A 526 -12.17 -4.07 -15.12
CA LEU A 526 -12.38 -5.32 -14.40
C LEU A 526 -13.81 -5.85 -14.58
N PRO A 527 -13.97 -7.19 -14.65
CA PRO A 527 -15.31 -7.81 -14.64
C PRO A 527 -16.12 -7.39 -13.41
N THR A 528 -17.43 -7.32 -13.51
CA THR A 528 -18.35 -6.83 -12.47
C THR A 528 -18.13 -7.50 -11.11
N TYR A 529 -17.91 -8.81 -11.07
CA TYR A 529 -17.67 -9.56 -9.83
C TYR A 529 -16.33 -9.26 -9.16
N LYS A 530 -15.42 -8.55 -9.84
CA LYS A 530 -14.12 -8.07 -9.33
C LYS A 530 -14.13 -6.60 -8.90
N ARG A 531 -15.29 -5.93 -8.93
CA ARG A 531 -15.41 -4.52 -8.58
C ARG A 531 -15.61 -4.34 -7.07
N ILE A 532 -14.99 -3.31 -6.53
CA ILE A 532 -15.09 -2.94 -5.12
C ILE A 532 -16.49 -2.38 -4.86
N SER A 533 -17.17 -2.86 -3.81
CA SER A 533 -18.49 -2.41 -3.38
C SER A 533 -18.48 -1.36 -2.27
N GLY A 534 -17.33 -1.19 -1.59
CA GLY A 534 -17.17 -0.23 -0.50
C GLY A 534 -15.71 0.16 -0.29
N VAL A 535 -15.49 1.37 0.26
CA VAL A 535 -14.15 1.91 0.52
C VAL A 535 -14.10 2.51 1.92
N THR A 536 -13.09 2.12 2.70
CA THR A 536 -12.75 2.74 3.99
C THR A 536 -11.37 3.38 3.88
N PHE A 537 -11.26 4.62 4.33
CA PHE A 537 -9.98 5.33 4.40
C PHE A 537 -9.40 5.24 5.80
N ILE A 538 -8.11 4.96 5.90
CA ILE A 538 -7.36 5.00 7.17
C ILE A 538 -6.11 5.85 6.99
N LYS A 539 -5.63 6.43 8.11
CA LYS A 539 -4.45 7.33 8.09
C LYS A 539 -3.15 6.58 8.32
N ASP A 540 -3.21 5.63 9.22
CA ASP A 540 -2.05 4.86 9.62
C ASP A 540 -1.67 3.84 8.55
N PRO A 541 -0.38 3.52 8.41
CA PRO A 541 0.06 2.44 7.53
C PRO A 541 -0.64 1.13 7.86
N LEU A 542 -0.92 0.31 6.85
CA LEU A 542 -1.51 -1.00 7.04
C LEU A 542 -0.63 -1.89 7.92
N PRO A 543 -1.21 -2.60 8.91
CA PRO A 543 -0.46 -3.49 9.79
C PRO A 543 0.20 -4.60 8.97
N ARG A 544 1.51 -4.76 9.16
CA ARG A 544 2.34 -5.71 8.43
C ARG A 544 3.15 -6.59 9.35
N THR A 545 3.46 -7.78 8.89
CA THR A 545 4.51 -8.59 9.49
C THR A 545 5.88 -7.93 9.24
N ARG A 546 6.92 -8.32 9.96
CA ARG A 546 8.30 -7.84 9.71
C ARG A 546 8.85 -8.16 8.33
N LEU A 547 8.32 -9.19 7.70
CA LEU A 547 8.63 -9.53 6.32
C LEU A 547 7.79 -8.74 5.31
N GLY A 548 7.03 -7.70 5.77
CA GLY A 548 6.29 -6.78 4.94
C GLY A 548 4.91 -7.26 4.48
N LYS A 549 4.44 -8.45 4.89
CA LYS A 549 3.12 -8.98 4.50
C LYS A 549 2.00 -8.28 5.29
N ILE A 550 0.94 -7.83 4.60
CA ILE A 550 -0.25 -7.22 5.23
C ILE A 550 -0.94 -8.26 6.13
N GLN A 551 -1.25 -7.87 7.36
CA GLN A 551 -2.01 -8.68 8.31
C GLN A 551 -3.51 -8.37 8.19
N ARG A 552 -4.17 -8.98 7.17
CA ARG A 552 -5.58 -8.69 6.82
C ARG A 552 -6.55 -8.81 7.99
N HIS A 553 -6.31 -9.73 8.92
CA HIS A 553 -7.15 -9.89 10.11
C HIS A 553 -7.09 -8.68 11.05
N LEU A 554 -5.94 -7.99 11.13
CA LEU A 554 -5.81 -6.73 11.88
C LEU A 554 -6.44 -5.57 11.12
N VAL A 555 -6.28 -5.53 9.79
CA VAL A 555 -6.96 -4.53 8.94
C VAL A 555 -8.48 -4.67 9.10
N LEU A 556 -9.01 -5.89 9.10
CA LEU A 556 -10.43 -6.15 9.34
C LEU A 556 -10.89 -5.66 10.72
N ALA A 557 -10.10 -5.91 11.77
CA ALA A 557 -10.40 -5.40 13.11
C ALA A 557 -10.41 -3.87 13.17
N MET A 558 -9.50 -3.21 12.46
CA MET A 558 -9.46 -1.74 12.34
C MET A 558 -10.71 -1.19 11.64
N THR A 559 -11.19 -1.82 10.58
CA THR A 559 -12.42 -1.37 9.88
C THR A 559 -13.67 -1.55 10.74
N GLN A 560 -13.75 -2.60 11.53
CA GLN A 560 -14.87 -2.83 12.45
C GLN A 560 -14.87 -1.84 13.62
N SER A 561 -13.69 -1.48 14.16
CA SER A 561 -13.58 -0.47 15.22
C SER A 561 -13.88 0.96 14.75
N THR A 562 -13.66 1.24 13.46
CA THR A 562 -14.01 2.54 12.85
C THR A 562 -15.53 2.69 12.65
N GLN A 563 -16.26 1.58 12.50
CA GLN A 563 -17.73 1.59 12.39
C GLN A 563 -18.45 1.61 13.73
N THR A 564 -17.82 1.14 14.79
CA THR A 564 -18.29 1.26 16.17
C THR A 564 -17.48 2.37 16.82
N ALA A 565 -18.01 3.57 16.88
CA ALA A 565 -17.46 4.67 17.69
C ALA A 565 -17.53 4.28 19.18
N VAL A 566 -16.58 3.47 19.64
CA VAL A 566 -16.32 3.24 21.04
C VAL A 566 -15.49 4.44 21.51
N GLU A 567 -16.01 5.16 22.48
CA GLU A 567 -15.29 6.18 23.26
C GLU A 567 -13.95 5.61 23.72
N LEU A 568 -12.88 5.93 22.98
CA LEU A 568 -11.54 5.79 23.53
C LEU A 568 -11.36 6.84 24.62
N PRO A 569 -10.75 6.51 25.79
CA PRO A 569 -10.50 7.47 26.85
C PRO A 569 -9.74 8.67 26.27
N PRO A 570 -10.02 9.89 26.78
CA PRO A 570 -9.36 11.09 26.30
C PRO A 570 -7.84 10.90 26.51
N GLU A 571 -7.12 10.79 25.40
CA GLU A 571 -5.68 10.85 25.39
C GLU A 571 -5.27 12.17 26.09
N GLN A 572 -4.39 12.10 27.08
CA GLN A 572 -3.91 13.29 27.78
C GLN A 572 -3.27 14.21 26.74
N ALA A 573 -3.99 15.28 26.35
CA ALA A 573 -3.50 16.24 25.37
C ALA A 573 -2.16 16.79 25.87
N SER A 574 -1.15 16.79 25.02
CA SER A 574 0.15 17.35 25.36
C SER A 574 0.01 18.81 25.81
N GLU A 575 0.92 19.31 26.65
CA GLU A 575 0.90 20.72 27.07
C GLU A 575 0.85 21.66 25.86
N THR A 576 1.53 21.31 24.77
CA THR A 576 1.53 22.05 23.50
C THR A 576 0.14 22.06 22.85
N ASP A 577 -0.60 20.95 22.91
CA ASP A 577 -1.95 20.86 22.34
C ASP A 577 -2.97 21.68 23.12
N GLN A 578 -2.82 21.71 24.45
CA GLN A 578 -3.62 22.58 25.29
C GLN A 578 -3.38 24.05 24.98
N GLN A 579 -2.10 24.43 24.78
CA GLN A 579 -1.75 25.80 24.39
C GLN A 579 -2.36 26.19 23.03
N ILE A 580 -2.28 25.35 22.01
CA ILE A 580 -2.88 25.60 20.69
C ILE A 580 -4.40 25.77 20.79
N ARG A 581 -5.08 24.91 21.57
CA ARG A 581 -6.53 25.00 21.79
C ARG A 581 -6.98 26.26 22.52
N GLN A 582 -6.16 26.78 23.42
CA GLN A 582 -6.45 27.98 24.24
C GLN A 582 -6.20 29.29 23.50
N THR A 583 -5.55 29.26 22.34
CA THR A 583 -5.41 30.48 21.49
C THR A 583 -6.77 30.96 21.01
N THR A 584 -6.94 32.27 20.82
CA THR A 584 -8.17 32.87 20.26
C THR A 584 -8.55 32.18 18.95
N THR A 585 -7.58 31.99 18.04
CA THR A 585 -7.75 31.31 16.76
C THR A 585 -8.15 29.85 16.94
N GLY A 586 -7.53 29.13 17.89
CA GLY A 586 -7.86 27.75 18.21
C GLY A 586 -9.30 27.58 18.70
N GLN A 587 -9.75 28.45 19.60
CA GLN A 587 -11.13 28.45 20.10
C GLN A 587 -12.15 28.71 18.97
N VAL A 588 -11.92 29.73 18.14
CA VAL A 588 -12.79 30.05 17.00
C VAL A 588 -12.89 28.89 16.02
N VAL A 589 -11.76 28.26 15.67
CA VAL A 589 -11.74 27.10 14.76
C VAL A 589 -12.52 25.92 15.34
N ILE A 590 -12.28 25.57 16.62
CA ILE A 590 -12.95 24.45 17.29
C ILE A 590 -14.46 24.68 17.40
N GLU A 591 -14.88 25.89 17.81
CA GLU A 591 -16.30 26.26 17.88
C GLU A 591 -16.98 26.23 16.51
N THR A 592 -16.29 26.69 15.46
CA THR A 592 -16.82 26.69 14.11
C THR A 592 -16.98 25.26 13.59
N LEU A 593 -15.99 24.40 13.86
CA LEU A 593 -16.06 22.99 13.50
C LEU A 593 -17.17 22.26 14.28
N ALA A 594 -17.33 22.54 15.57
CA ALA A 594 -18.39 21.95 16.39
C ALA A 594 -19.81 22.28 15.87
N GLY A 595 -19.98 23.44 15.24
CA GLY A 595 -21.24 23.80 14.57
C GLY A 595 -21.51 23.10 13.24
N LEU A 596 -20.47 22.53 12.59
CA LEU A 596 -20.56 21.90 11.27
C LEU A 596 -20.49 20.36 11.31
N VAL A 597 -20.06 19.81 12.43
CA VAL A 597 -19.91 18.37 12.66
C VAL A 597 -20.95 17.91 13.69
N SER A 598 -21.43 16.65 13.59
CA SER A 598 -22.43 16.08 14.52
C SER A 598 -21.98 16.19 15.98
N ALA A 599 -22.91 16.57 16.88
CA ALA A 599 -22.66 16.95 18.28
C ALA A 599 -22.05 15.88 19.19
N ASP A 600 -21.97 14.62 18.75
CA ASP A 600 -21.58 13.47 19.57
C ASP A 600 -20.08 13.15 19.58
N ARG A 601 -19.25 13.98 18.94
CA ARG A 601 -17.82 13.69 18.83
C ARG A 601 -16.93 14.81 19.40
N ALA A 602 -16.00 14.45 20.29
CA ALA A 602 -14.94 15.34 20.76
C ALA A 602 -13.91 15.60 19.64
N LEU A 603 -13.74 16.86 19.22
CA LEU A 603 -12.77 17.26 18.19
C LEU A 603 -11.34 17.15 18.72
N ARG A 604 -10.44 16.53 17.93
CA ARG A 604 -8.99 16.44 18.18
C ARG A 604 -8.23 17.35 17.20
N LEU A 605 -7.05 17.83 17.62
CA LEU A 605 -6.24 18.68 16.75
C LEU A 605 -5.73 17.93 15.50
N ASP A 606 -5.49 16.63 15.65
CA ASP A 606 -5.00 15.78 14.55
C ASP A 606 -6.14 15.13 13.74
N ASP A 607 -7.42 15.47 14.02
CA ASP A 607 -8.52 15.05 13.18
C ASP A 607 -8.36 15.58 11.75
N HIS A 608 -8.48 14.69 10.80
CA HIS A 608 -8.42 14.99 9.37
C HIS A 608 -9.78 15.51 8.90
N LEU A 609 -9.81 16.67 8.24
CA LEU A 609 -11.06 17.30 7.81
C LEU A 609 -11.94 16.36 6.98
N ASP A 610 -11.37 15.66 6.00
CA ASP A 610 -12.14 14.78 5.10
C ASP A 610 -12.43 13.42 5.73
N LEU A 611 -11.42 12.79 6.34
CA LEU A 611 -11.51 11.38 6.74
C LEU A 611 -12.19 11.19 8.10
N ASP A 612 -11.94 12.10 9.06
CA ASP A 612 -12.50 12.01 10.41
C ASP A 612 -13.74 12.86 10.61
N LEU A 613 -13.76 14.06 10.02
CA LEU A 613 -14.86 15.01 10.19
C LEU A 613 -15.86 14.94 9.03
N GLY A 614 -15.58 14.15 7.99
CA GLY A 614 -16.47 13.93 6.85
C GLY A 614 -16.72 15.20 6.02
N PHE A 615 -15.69 16.03 5.87
CA PHE A 615 -15.75 17.22 5.04
C PHE A 615 -15.69 16.83 3.57
N ASP A 616 -16.75 17.12 2.85
CA ASP A 616 -16.75 17.16 1.39
C ASP A 616 -16.35 18.57 0.91
N SER A 617 -16.25 18.73 -0.41
CA SER A 617 -15.89 20.03 -1.00
C SER A 617 -16.85 21.15 -0.60
N LEU A 618 -18.12 20.85 -0.33
CA LEU A 618 -19.12 21.85 0.05
C LEU A 618 -18.94 22.28 1.50
N LYS A 619 -18.76 21.33 2.43
CA LYS A 619 -18.48 21.63 3.86
C LYS A 619 -17.17 22.41 4.02
N ARG A 620 -16.17 22.17 3.17
CA ARG A 620 -14.92 22.97 3.18
C ARG A 620 -15.20 24.43 2.83
N VAL A 621 -16.10 24.71 1.88
CA VAL A 621 -16.51 26.06 1.52
C VAL A 621 -17.30 26.70 2.66
N GLU A 622 -18.26 25.98 3.25
CA GLU A 622 -19.03 26.46 4.41
C GLU A 622 -18.10 26.79 5.58
N PHE A 623 -17.13 25.94 5.85
CA PHE A 623 -16.15 26.14 6.91
C PHE A 623 -15.24 27.35 6.65
N GLN A 624 -14.70 27.48 5.43
CA GLN A 624 -13.89 28.65 5.07
C GLN A 624 -14.67 29.95 5.23
N ALA A 625 -15.89 29.98 4.74
CA ALA A 625 -16.75 31.16 4.85
C ALA A 625 -17.07 31.49 6.33
N ALA A 626 -17.31 30.48 7.18
CA ALA A 626 -17.52 30.67 8.60
C ALA A 626 -16.26 31.20 9.33
N LEU A 627 -15.08 30.75 8.92
CA LEU A 627 -13.80 31.26 9.42
C LEU A 627 -13.56 32.71 8.98
N GLU A 628 -13.82 33.02 7.69
CA GLU A 628 -13.68 34.39 7.15
C GLU A 628 -14.57 35.41 7.90
N ASN A 629 -15.77 34.97 8.29
CA ASN A 629 -16.69 35.86 9.05
C ASN A 629 -16.19 36.18 10.47
N ARG A 630 -15.48 35.22 11.11
CA ARG A 630 -15.05 35.35 12.51
C ARG A 630 -13.61 35.88 12.65
N LEU A 631 -12.74 35.59 11.71
CA LEU A 631 -11.31 35.87 11.76
C LEU A 631 -10.83 36.88 10.69
N GLY A 632 -11.69 37.26 9.73
CA GLY A 632 -11.33 38.07 8.59
C GLY A 632 -10.98 37.27 7.33
N PRO A 633 -10.61 37.93 6.21
CA PRO A 633 -10.43 37.28 4.92
C PRO A 633 -9.33 36.22 4.94
N VAL A 634 -9.65 35.03 4.46
CA VAL A 634 -8.75 33.88 4.34
C VAL A 634 -8.44 33.65 2.85
N PRO A 635 -7.18 33.38 2.47
CA PRO A 635 -6.83 33.14 1.05
C PRO A 635 -7.68 32.02 0.44
N GLU A 636 -8.15 32.17 -0.81
CA GLU A 636 -8.96 31.14 -1.50
C GLU A 636 -8.27 29.78 -1.59
N THR A 637 -6.93 29.75 -1.57
CA THR A 637 -6.14 28.51 -1.59
C THR A 637 -6.00 27.85 -0.22
N PHE A 638 -6.43 28.51 0.86
CA PHE A 638 -6.20 28.08 2.24
C PHE A 638 -6.73 26.66 2.52
N MET A 639 -7.99 26.40 2.14
CA MET A 639 -8.60 25.10 2.38
C MET A 639 -7.95 23.95 1.60
N GLY A 640 -7.23 24.25 0.54
CA GLY A 640 -6.44 23.27 -0.20
C GLY A 640 -5.07 22.98 0.40
N GLU A 641 -4.65 23.78 1.35
CA GLU A 641 -3.34 23.66 1.98
C GLU A 641 -3.42 23.06 3.40
N VAL A 642 -4.63 22.87 3.93
CA VAL A 642 -4.88 22.33 5.28
C VAL A 642 -5.52 20.95 5.19
N VAL A 643 -5.06 20.08 6.05
CA VAL A 643 -5.45 18.66 6.07
C VAL A 643 -6.08 18.30 7.42
N THR A 644 -5.49 18.79 8.52
CA THR A 644 -5.95 18.53 9.90
C THR A 644 -6.46 19.80 10.57
N VAL A 645 -7.17 19.64 11.68
CA VAL A 645 -7.60 20.77 12.52
C VAL A 645 -6.38 21.57 12.99
N ARG A 646 -5.29 20.90 13.33
CA ARG A 646 -4.00 21.50 13.71
C ARG A 646 -3.46 22.41 12.60
N ASP A 647 -3.47 21.90 11.33
CA ASP A 647 -3.02 22.71 10.19
C ASP A 647 -3.85 23.98 10.04
N VAL A 648 -5.17 23.89 10.21
CA VAL A 648 -6.06 25.05 10.13
C VAL A 648 -5.65 26.09 11.16
N ILE A 649 -5.52 25.71 12.43
CA ILE A 649 -5.20 26.64 13.53
C ILE A 649 -3.81 27.26 13.32
N THR A 650 -2.78 26.42 13.06
CA THR A 650 -1.40 26.89 12.94
C THR A 650 -1.20 27.82 11.74
N LYS A 651 -1.86 27.53 10.61
CA LYS A 651 -1.78 28.42 9.43
C LYS A 651 -2.56 29.71 9.62
N LEU A 652 -3.72 29.69 10.28
CA LEU A 652 -4.45 30.92 10.63
C LEU A 652 -3.66 31.79 11.60
N MET A 653 -3.03 31.20 12.62
CA MET A 653 -2.13 31.92 13.53
C MET A 653 -0.95 32.59 12.78
N ALA A 654 -0.43 31.93 11.73
CA ALA A 654 0.62 32.51 10.90
C ALA A 654 0.11 33.69 10.02
N LEU A 655 -1.19 33.76 9.77
CA LEU A 655 -1.86 34.84 9.03
C LEU A 655 -2.32 36.00 9.94
N GLU A 656 -2.22 35.88 11.26
CA GLU A 656 -2.70 36.86 12.27
C GLU A 656 -1.95 38.21 12.29
N GLN A 657 -1.99 38.95 11.17
CA GLN A 657 -1.71 40.38 11.12
C GLN A 657 -2.91 41.20 10.59
N ILE A 658 -4.13 40.68 10.65
CA ILE A 658 -5.33 41.34 10.11
C ILE A 658 -6.34 41.63 11.25
N PRO A 659 -6.84 42.84 11.44
CA PRO A 659 -7.75 43.20 12.52
C PRO A 659 -9.13 42.50 12.36
N ALA A 660 -9.63 41.94 13.42
CA ALA A 660 -10.90 41.24 13.49
C ALA A 660 -12.11 42.20 13.46
N GLY A 661 -13.09 41.84 12.62
CA GLY A 661 -14.43 42.41 12.66
C GLY A 661 -15.44 41.34 13.12
N HIS A 662 -16.16 41.60 14.21
CA HIS A 662 -17.14 40.69 14.78
C HIS A 662 -18.50 40.78 14.11
N THR A 663 -19.08 39.64 13.71
CA THR A 663 -20.55 39.45 13.57
C THR A 663 -20.95 37.99 13.86
N GLU A 664 -21.95 37.80 14.68
CA GLU A 664 -22.38 36.51 15.28
C GLU A 664 -23.43 35.74 14.46
N THR A 665 -23.56 35.93 13.17
CA THR A 665 -24.57 35.21 12.35
C THR A 665 -23.96 34.14 11.47
N PRO A 666 -24.56 32.93 11.36
CA PRO A 666 -24.11 31.93 10.40
C PRO A 666 -24.23 32.48 8.99
N ILE A 667 -23.19 32.30 8.17
CA ILE A 667 -23.15 32.73 6.78
C ILE A 667 -24.14 31.90 5.97
N SER A 668 -25.06 32.57 5.29
CA SER A 668 -25.93 31.97 4.29
C SER A 668 -25.19 31.84 2.94
N TRP A 669 -25.58 30.88 2.12
CA TRP A 669 -25.11 30.76 0.73
C TRP A 669 -25.35 32.04 -0.08
N HIS A 670 -26.37 32.78 0.28
CA HIS A 670 -26.67 34.11 -0.30
C HIS A 670 -25.48 35.07 -0.15
N GLN A 671 -24.88 35.15 1.05
CA GLN A 671 -23.72 35.98 1.32
C GLN A 671 -22.46 35.52 0.57
N ILE A 672 -22.24 34.19 0.45
CA ILE A 672 -21.15 33.62 -0.34
C ILE A 672 -21.25 34.04 -1.80
N PHE A 673 -22.47 34.09 -2.35
CA PHE A 673 -22.72 34.46 -3.74
C PHE A 673 -22.68 35.99 -4.01
N GLU A 674 -22.72 36.82 -2.97
CA GLU A 674 -22.49 38.26 -3.09
C GLU A 674 -21.00 38.62 -3.19
N THR A 675 -20.11 37.72 -2.77
CA THR A 675 -18.66 37.94 -2.88
C THR A 675 -18.24 37.93 -4.37
N PRO A 676 -17.60 39.02 -4.87
CA PRO A 676 -17.27 39.11 -6.30
C PRO A 676 -16.22 38.08 -6.76
N LEU A 677 -16.40 37.55 -7.97
CA LEU A 677 -15.39 36.73 -8.63
C LEU A 677 -14.08 37.44 -8.83
N PRO A 678 -12.91 36.74 -8.77
CA PRO A 678 -11.62 37.30 -9.15
C PRO A 678 -11.70 37.98 -10.53
N ARG A 679 -11.08 39.17 -10.64
CA ARG A 679 -11.21 40.02 -11.83
C ARG A 679 -10.82 39.31 -13.13
N THR A 680 -9.73 38.51 -13.09
CA THR A 680 -9.25 37.73 -14.23
C THR A 680 -10.23 36.64 -14.67
N LEU A 681 -10.89 35.98 -13.72
CA LEU A 681 -11.85 34.90 -14.00
C LEU A 681 -13.16 35.51 -14.53
N ARG A 682 -13.63 36.59 -13.93
CA ARG A 682 -14.81 37.35 -14.36
C ARG A 682 -14.69 37.83 -15.79
N GLU A 683 -13.54 38.45 -16.16
CA GLU A 683 -13.27 38.91 -17.51
C GLU A 683 -13.21 37.75 -18.52
N THR A 684 -12.76 36.58 -18.13
CA THR A 684 -12.67 35.40 -19.01
C THR A 684 -14.03 34.73 -19.23
N VAL A 685 -14.84 34.57 -18.16
CA VAL A 685 -16.09 33.83 -18.16
C VAL A 685 -17.25 34.69 -18.77
N LEU A 686 -17.29 35.97 -18.47
CA LEU A 686 -18.33 36.89 -18.95
C LEU A 686 -17.97 37.61 -20.25
N ALA A 687 -16.76 37.39 -20.79
CA ALA A 687 -16.35 38.03 -22.05
C ALA A 687 -17.29 37.65 -23.20
N PRO A 688 -17.87 38.62 -23.91
CA PRO A 688 -18.70 38.32 -25.05
C PRO A 688 -17.87 37.70 -26.17
N LEU A 689 -18.40 36.65 -26.77
CA LEU A 689 -17.78 36.07 -27.96
C LEU A 689 -17.83 37.05 -29.14
N SER A 690 -16.77 37.10 -29.92
CA SER A 690 -16.78 37.81 -31.17
C SER A 690 -17.87 37.30 -32.10
N ARG A 691 -18.45 38.17 -32.97
CA ARG A 691 -19.48 37.78 -33.91
C ARG A 691 -19.06 36.58 -34.77
N GLY A 692 -17.79 36.53 -35.19
CA GLY A 692 -17.24 35.38 -35.92
C GLY A 692 -17.26 34.08 -35.15
N ASN A 693 -16.85 34.06 -33.86
CA ASN A 693 -16.85 32.88 -33.01
C ASN A 693 -18.29 32.38 -32.72
N LYS A 694 -19.26 33.27 -32.54
CA LYS A 694 -20.68 32.91 -32.41
C LYS A 694 -21.21 32.17 -33.66
N ILE A 695 -20.89 32.71 -34.86
CA ILE A 695 -21.32 32.07 -36.14
C ILE A 695 -20.64 30.70 -36.30
N VAL A 696 -19.33 30.62 -36.01
CA VAL A 696 -18.59 29.33 -36.08
C VAL A 696 -19.20 28.30 -35.11
N GLY A 697 -19.52 28.67 -33.87
CA GLY A 697 -20.20 27.81 -32.92
C GLY A 697 -21.55 27.29 -33.42
N GLN A 698 -22.38 28.16 -33.94
CA GLN A 698 -23.67 27.80 -34.51
C GLN A 698 -23.54 26.84 -35.70
N ILE A 699 -22.54 27.08 -36.58
CA ILE A 699 -22.29 26.17 -37.72
C ILE A 699 -21.79 24.81 -37.22
N MET A 700 -20.89 24.79 -36.25
CA MET A 700 -20.37 23.54 -35.65
C MET A 700 -21.51 22.71 -35.03
N MET A 701 -22.43 23.35 -34.28
CA MET A 701 -23.56 22.64 -33.66
C MET A 701 -24.58 22.20 -34.72
N ALA A 702 -24.81 22.96 -35.77
CA ALA A 702 -25.66 22.54 -36.86
C ALA A 702 -25.09 21.32 -37.62
N ILE A 703 -23.76 21.28 -37.83
CA ILE A 703 -23.08 20.10 -38.39
C ILE A 703 -23.21 18.91 -37.46
N ALA A 704 -23.01 19.14 -36.13
CA ALA A 704 -23.17 18.10 -35.13
C ALA A 704 -24.61 17.53 -35.07
N ASP A 705 -25.63 18.37 -35.12
CA ASP A 705 -27.05 17.92 -35.18
C ASP A 705 -27.31 17.03 -36.42
N ILE A 706 -26.87 17.48 -37.60
CA ILE A 706 -26.97 16.69 -38.83
C ILE A 706 -26.21 15.35 -38.66
N PHE A 707 -25.01 15.38 -38.13
CA PHE A 707 -24.22 14.18 -37.91
C PHE A 707 -24.92 13.21 -36.95
N PHE A 708 -25.39 13.69 -35.79
CA PHE A 708 -26.06 12.83 -34.82
C PHE A 708 -27.35 12.23 -35.38
N ARG A 709 -28.14 12.97 -36.12
CA ARG A 709 -29.37 12.47 -36.80
C ARG A 709 -29.06 11.47 -37.91
N MET A 710 -27.94 11.61 -38.61
CA MET A 710 -27.50 10.67 -39.65
C MET A 710 -26.83 9.43 -39.06
N ALA A 711 -26.03 9.60 -37.98
CA ALA A 711 -25.27 8.50 -37.38
C ALA A 711 -26.12 7.65 -36.43
N PHE A 712 -27.13 8.28 -35.77
CA PHE A 712 -27.95 7.60 -34.76
C PHE A 712 -29.43 7.92 -34.99
N PRO A 713 -30.36 6.95 -34.75
CA PRO A 713 -31.80 7.25 -34.65
C PRO A 713 -32.08 8.15 -33.44
N LEU A 714 -32.03 9.49 -33.65
CA LEU A 714 -32.17 10.47 -32.58
C LEU A 714 -33.60 10.95 -32.44
N THR A 715 -34.23 10.76 -31.28
CA THR A 715 -35.53 11.25 -30.92
C THR A 715 -35.42 12.34 -29.87
N VAL A 716 -36.04 13.50 -30.14
CA VAL A 716 -36.05 14.64 -29.17
C VAL A 716 -37.50 14.94 -28.81
N LYS A 717 -37.79 14.94 -27.49
CA LYS A 717 -39.15 15.18 -26.95
C LYS A 717 -39.11 16.34 -25.95
N GLY A 718 -40.18 17.09 -25.84
CA GLY A 718 -40.36 18.14 -24.83
C GLY A 718 -39.50 19.37 -25.03
N ILE A 719 -38.89 19.59 -26.21
CA ILE A 719 -38.04 20.76 -26.47
C ILE A 719 -38.80 22.10 -26.35
N GLU A 720 -40.12 22.06 -26.47
CA GLU A 720 -41.04 23.17 -26.26
C GLU A 720 -41.12 23.63 -24.80
N HIS A 721 -40.64 22.83 -23.85
CA HIS A 721 -40.56 23.19 -22.42
C HIS A 721 -39.43 24.16 -22.12
N LEU A 722 -38.50 24.39 -23.06
CA LEU A 722 -37.41 25.32 -22.87
C LEU A 722 -37.95 26.75 -22.79
N PRO A 723 -37.59 27.55 -21.78
CA PRO A 723 -37.96 28.94 -21.68
C PRO A 723 -37.42 29.73 -22.90
N ARG A 724 -38.25 30.60 -23.44
CA ARG A 724 -37.86 31.46 -24.58
C ARG A 724 -37.00 32.67 -24.11
N ASP A 725 -37.23 33.12 -22.91
CA ASP A 725 -36.59 34.26 -22.31
C ASP A 725 -36.19 33.95 -20.88
N GLY A 726 -35.10 34.59 -20.40
CA GLY A 726 -34.55 34.43 -19.05
C GLY A 726 -33.52 33.30 -18.95
N SER A 727 -32.79 33.31 -17.80
CA SER A 727 -31.83 32.25 -17.49
C SER A 727 -32.49 31.03 -16.87
N PHE A 728 -31.99 29.84 -17.17
CA PHE A 728 -32.46 28.55 -16.64
C PHE A 728 -31.28 27.57 -16.50
N ILE A 729 -31.51 26.49 -15.76
CA ILE A 729 -30.54 25.40 -15.61
C ILE A 729 -31.10 24.15 -16.30
N LEU A 730 -30.34 23.54 -17.21
CA LEU A 730 -30.58 22.19 -17.71
C LEU A 730 -29.86 21.20 -16.78
N ALA A 731 -30.62 20.34 -16.12
CA ALA A 731 -30.08 19.29 -15.25
C ALA A 731 -30.24 17.94 -15.95
N ALA A 732 -29.16 17.38 -16.47
CA ALA A 732 -29.18 16.16 -17.26
C ALA A 732 -28.43 15.01 -16.55
N ASN A 733 -28.88 13.76 -16.80
CA ASN A 733 -28.10 12.57 -16.47
C ASN A 733 -26.87 12.45 -17.37
N HIS A 734 -25.81 11.74 -16.92
CA HIS A 734 -24.55 11.64 -17.64
C HIS A 734 -24.12 10.19 -17.88
N LEU A 735 -24.34 9.69 -19.10
CA LEU A 735 -24.11 8.31 -19.47
C LEU A 735 -22.91 8.13 -20.41
N SER A 736 -22.64 9.13 -21.25
CA SER A 736 -21.65 9.01 -22.32
C SER A 736 -20.86 10.30 -22.54
N PHE A 737 -19.69 10.18 -23.16
CA PHE A 737 -18.87 11.32 -23.57
C PHE A 737 -19.56 12.24 -24.58
N ILE A 738 -20.56 11.72 -25.33
CA ILE A 738 -21.29 12.49 -26.34
C ILE A 738 -22.44 13.33 -25.77
N ASP A 739 -22.89 13.09 -24.52
CA ASP A 739 -24.08 13.72 -23.94
C ASP A 739 -24.07 15.26 -24.01
N PRO A 740 -23.01 15.99 -23.65
CA PRO A 740 -23.01 17.44 -23.77
C PRO A 740 -23.22 17.92 -25.21
N PHE A 741 -22.60 17.22 -26.16
CA PHE A 741 -22.69 17.55 -27.57
C PHE A 741 -24.09 17.27 -28.14
N LEU A 742 -24.73 16.19 -27.70
CA LEU A 742 -26.12 15.84 -28.08
C LEU A 742 -27.09 16.95 -27.65
N ILE A 743 -27.00 17.38 -26.37
CA ILE A 743 -27.89 18.47 -25.88
C ILE A 743 -27.60 19.77 -26.63
N LEU A 744 -26.33 20.20 -26.74
CA LEU A 744 -25.94 21.43 -27.38
C LEU A 744 -26.30 21.48 -28.87
N ALA A 745 -26.26 20.35 -29.56
CA ALA A 745 -26.63 20.25 -30.97
C ALA A 745 -28.15 20.32 -31.19
N THR A 746 -28.97 19.81 -30.25
CA THR A 746 -30.43 19.70 -30.38
C THR A 746 -31.20 20.93 -29.91
N VAL A 747 -30.65 21.74 -29.00
CA VAL A 747 -31.32 22.96 -28.52
C VAL A 747 -31.42 24.03 -29.62
N PRO A 748 -32.47 24.91 -29.56
CA PRO A 748 -32.62 26.01 -30.51
C PRO A 748 -31.37 26.90 -30.56
N ARG A 749 -31.06 27.47 -31.74
CA ARG A 749 -29.87 28.32 -31.94
C ARG A 749 -29.85 29.54 -31.04
N SER A 750 -30.98 30.09 -30.67
CA SER A 750 -31.11 31.18 -29.70
C SER A 750 -30.67 30.74 -28.33
N THR A 751 -31.13 29.57 -27.88
CA THR A 751 -30.77 28.96 -26.61
C THR A 751 -29.29 28.59 -26.58
N PHE A 752 -28.71 28.01 -27.63
CA PHE A 752 -27.29 27.65 -27.69
C PHE A 752 -26.37 28.85 -27.45
N THR A 753 -26.74 30.04 -27.99
CA THR A 753 -25.87 31.23 -27.83
C THR A 753 -25.80 31.74 -26.40
N GLU A 754 -26.77 31.41 -25.57
CA GLU A 754 -26.83 31.84 -24.16
C GLU A 754 -26.63 30.68 -23.18
N LEU A 755 -26.43 29.45 -23.68
CA LEU A 755 -26.21 28.26 -22.87
C LEU A 755 -24.70 28.02 -22.67
N SER A 756 -24.28 27.93 -21.41
CA SER A 756 -22.91 27.55 -21.03
C SER A 756 -22.91 26.18 -20.36
N THR A 757 -21.82 25.42 -20.47
CA THR A 757 -21.66 24.13 -19.79
C THR A 757 -20.33 24.05 -19.06
N LEU A 758 -20.29 23.25 -17.99
CA LEU A 758 -19.05 22.94 -17.28
C LEU A 758 -18.38 21.73 -17.94
N GLY A 759 -17.07 21.79 -18.20
CA GLY A 759 -16.34 20.73 -18.86
C GLY A 759 -15.01 20.43 -18.18
N TRP A 760 -14.56 19.15 -18.27
CA TRP A 760 -13.34 18.66 -17.64
C TRP A 760 -12.08 19.34 -18.19
N GLU A 761 -11.41 20.20 -17.41
CA GLU A 761 -10.27 21.04 -17.80
C GLU A 761 -9.11 20.26 -18.46
N PRO A 762 -8.69 19.05 -17.98
CA PRO A 762 -7.62 18.30 -18.62
C PRO A 762 -7.85 18.00 -20.11
N PHE A 763 -9.12 17.89 -20.54
CA PHE A 763 -9.45 17.70 -21.94
C PHE A 763 -9.13 18.93 -22.80
N PHE A 764 -9.14 20.13 -22.23
CA PHE A 764 -8.95 21.41 -22.93
C PHE A 764 -7.56 22.01 -22.83
N ARG A 765 -6.51 21.24 -22.48
CA ARG A 765 -5.14 21.75 -22.28
C ARG A 765 -4.45 22.26 -23.55
N SER A 766 -4.78 21.76 -24.75
CA SER A 766 -4.19 22.24 -26.00
C SER A 766 -4.82 23.57 -26.44
N PRO A 767 -4.08 24.48 -27.14
CA PRO A 767 -4.60 25.76 -27.63
C PRO A 767 -5.84 25.59 -28.54
N PHE A 768 -5.84 24.58 -29.40
CA PHE A 768 -6.96 24.26 -30.29
C PHE A 768 -8.20 23.80 -29.54
N ARG A 769 -8.03 22.93 -28.54
CA ARG A 769 -9.15 22.45 -27.70
C ARG A 769 -9.70 23.55 -26.80
N ARG A 770 -8.86 24.46 -26.30
CA ARG A 770 -9.28 25.67 -25.58
C ARG A 770 -10.12 26.60 -26.47
N TRP A 771 -9.75 26.73 -27.74
CA TRP A 771 -10.54 27.51 -28.69
C TRP A 771 -11.90 26.84 -28.94
N ILE A 772 -11.96 25.49 -29.10
CA ILE A 772 -13.22 24.73 -29.23
C ILE A 772 -14.10 24.94 -27.98
N ALA A 773 -13.52 24.82 -26.77
CA ALA A 773 -14.25 25.07 -25.52
C ALA A 773 -14.88 26.49 -25.52
N ARG A 774 -14.12 27.48 -25.92
CA ARG A 774 -14.60 28.87 -25.99
C ARG A 774 -15.74 29.05 -26.98
N VAL A 775 -15.64 28.46 -28.16
CA VAL A 775 -16.67 28.53 -29.22
C VAL A 775 -17.91 27.73 -28.83
N GLY A 776 -17.75 26.61 -28.12
CA GLY A 776 -18.83 25.76 -27.62
C GLY A 776 -19.40 26.20 -26.27
N HIS A 777 -19.01 27.37 -25.74
CA HIS A 777 -19.44 27.91 -24.44
C HIS A 777 -19.12 26.96 -23.25
N VAL A 778 -18.04 26.14 -23.37
CA VAL A 778 -17.59 25.24 -22.30
C VAL A 778 -16.65 25.99 -21.37
N ILE A 779 -16.96 25.96 -20.08
CA ILE A 779 -16.13 26.52 -19.00
C ILE A 779 -15.29 25.36 -18.44
N PRO A 780 -13.97 25.37 -18.66
CA PRO A 780 -13.10 24.33 -18.12
C PRO A 780 -13.07 24.36 -16.59
N VAL A 781 -13.36 23.22 -15.96
CA VAL A 781 -13.31 22.99 -14.52
C VAL A 781 -12.41 21.80 -14.27
N GLY A 782 -11.35 22.01 -13.46
CA GLY A 782 -10.39 20.97 -13.12
C GLY A 782 -10.53 20.48 -11.68
N PRO A 783 -9.84 19.42 -11.30
CA PRO A 783 -9.79 18.94 -9.92
C PRO A 783 -9.15 19.95 -8.97
N GLU A 784 -8.40 20.92 -9.52
CA GLU A 784 -7.76 22.02 -8.79
C GLU A 784 -8.69 23.24 -8.61
N THR A 785 -9.89 23.24 -9.24
CA THR A 785 -10.81 24.39 -9.15
C THR A 785 -11.67 24.26 -7.89
N PRO A 786 -11.57 25.18 -6.91
CA PRO A 786 -12.41 25.15 -5.71
C PRO A 786 -13.90 25.16 -6.09
N LEU A 787 -14.71 24.35 -5.42
CA LEU A 787 -16.17 24.26 -5.67
C LEU A 787 -16.86 25.63 -5.50
N ALA A 788 -16.42 26.43 -4.52
CA ALA A 788 -16.90 27.80 -4.34
C ALA A 788 -16.74 28.64 -5.61
N THR A 789 -15.59 28.52 -6.27
CA THR A 789 -15.31 29.24 -7.52
C THR A 789 -16.22 28.75 -8.65
N VAL A 790 -16.49 27.44 -8.71
CA VAL A 790 -17.43 26.84 -9.68
C VAL A 790 -18.84 27.34 -9.46
N LEU A 791 -19.33 27.32 -8.19
CA LEU A 791 -20.66 27.81 -7.84
C LEU A 791 -20.79 29.33 -8.06
N LYS A 792 -19.83 30.15 -7.61
CA LYS A 792 -19.80 31.61 -7.88
C LYS A 792 -19.79 31.91 -9.39
N THR A 793 -19.08 31.11 -10.19
CA THR A 793 -19.05 31.25 -11.65
C THR A 793 -20.41 30.93 -12.25
N SER A 794 -21.06 29.84 -11.80
CA SER A 794 -22.41 29.47 -12.21
C SER A 794 -23.45 30.57 -11.88
N VAL A 795 -23.35 31.12 -10.66
CA VAL A 795 -24.19 32.26 -10.23
C VAL A 795 -23.98 33.51 -11.10
N ALA A 796 -22.73 33.85 -11.38
CA ALA A 796 -22.42 35.01 -12.21
C ALA A 796 -22.94 34.88 -13.64
N LEU A 797 -22.90 33.68 -14.21
CA LEU A 797 -23.48 33.39 -15.52
C LEU A 797 -25.01 33.51 -15.49
N LEU A 798 -25.69 32.88 -14.54
CA LEU A 798 -27.15 32.93 -14.45
C LEU A 798 -27.64 34.37 -14.17
N ARG A 799 -26.96 35.12 -13.30
CA ARG A 799 -27.27 36.56 -13.06
C ARG A 799 -26.96 37.46 -14.27
N SER A 800 -26.07 37.04 -15.19
CA SER A 800 -25.82 37.77 -16.44
C SER A 800 -26.83 37.46 -17.55
N GLY A 801 -27.87 36.69 -17.27
CA GLY A 801 -28.92 36.27 -18.23
C GLY A 801 -28.55 35.05 -19.06
N LYS A 802 -27.44 34.38 -18.80
CA LYS A 802 -27.05 33.12 -19.47
C LYS A 802 -27.68 31.95 -18.78
N SER A 803 -27.89 30.87 -19.53
CA SER A 803 -28.38 29.58 -19.04
C SER A 803 -27.20 28.60 -18.83
N LEU A 804 -27.41 27.56 -18.02
CA LEU A 804 -26.37 26.64 -17.62
C LEU A 804 -26.79 25.18 -17.83
N LEU A 805 -25.94 24.40 -18.49
CA LEU A 805 -26.09 22.94 -18.56
C LEU A 805 -25.17 22.32 -17.50
N ILE A 806 -25.77 21.54 -16.61
CA ILE A 806 -25.09 20.82 -15.53
C ILE A 806 -25.41 19.35 -15.62
N PHE A 807 -24.42 18.52 -15.40
CA PHE A 807 -24.55 17.10 -15.11
C PHE A 807 -24.35 16.90 -13.60
N PRO A 808 -25.44 16.89 -12.81
CA PRO A 808 -25.35 16.98 -11.36
C PRO A 808 -24.81 15.71 -10.69
N GLU A 809 -24.70 14.60 -11.43
CA GLU A 809 -24.01 13.38 -11.02
C GLU A 809 -22.50 13.64 -10.79
N GLY A 810 -21.92 14.59 -11.54
CA GLY A 810 -20.52 14.97 -11.45
C GLY A 810 -19.56 13.99 -12.09
N GLU A 811 -20.04 12.85 -12.56
CA GLU A 811 -19.30 11.80 -13.27
C GLU A 811 -20.23 11.05 -14.22
N ARG A 812 -19.66 10.26 -15.14
CA ARG A 812 -20.46 9.43 -16.07
C ARG A 812 -20.83 8.11 -15.40
N SER A 813 -22.06 7.66 -15.59
CA SER A 813 -22.50 6.35 -15.15
C SER A 813 -21.66 5.24 -15.81
N LEU A 814 -21.25 4.26 -15.02
CA LEU A 814 -20.46 3.12 -15.49
C LEU A 814 -21.33 1.90 -15.88
N ASP A 815 -22.57 1.90 -15.46
CA ASP A 815 -23.54 0.80 -15.66
C ASP A 815 -24.82 1.24 -16.39
N GLY A 816 -24.88 2.51 -16.82
CA GLY A 816 -26.04 3.09 -17.49
C GLY A 816 -27.18 3.50 -16.55
N GLN A 817 -26.99 3.39 -15.23
CA GLN A 817 -27.98 3.81 -14.24
C GLN A 817 -27.79 5.27 -13.84
N LEU A 818 -28.89 5.92 -13.40
CA LEU A 818 -28.87 7.29 -12.88
C LEU A 818 -28.18 7.35 -11.52
N LEU A 819 -27.05 8.05 -11.44
CA LEU A 819 -26.29 8.22 -10.21
C LEU A 819 -26.97 9.21 -9.23
N PRO A 820 -26.58 9.23 -7.96
CA PRO A 820 -26.97 10.27 -7.01
C PRO A 820 -26.50 11.67 -7.47
N PHE A 821 -27.36 12.67 -7.32
CA PHE A 821 -27.01 14.06 -7.66
C PHE A 821 -26.24 14.71 -6.52
N LYS A 822 -25.23 15.50 -6.85
CA LYS A 822 -24.41 16.27 -5.89
C LYS A 822 -25.20 17.52 -5.41
N LYS A 823 -25.09 17.83 -4.10
CA LYS A 823 -25.83 18.90 -3.41
C LYS A 823 -25.68 20.29 -4.04
N GLY A 824 -24.59 20.56 -4.78
CA GLY A 824 -24.35 21.85 -5.40
C GLY A 824 -25.46 22.37 -6.34
N LEU A 825 -26.19 21.46 -7.01
CA LEU A 825 -27.36 21.84 -7.82
C LEU A 825 -28.51 22.34 -6.94
N GLY A 826 -28.77 21.68 -5.80
CA GLY A 826 -29.80 22.11 -4.85
C GLY A 826 -29.51 23.48 -4.23
N VAL A 827 -28.21 23.76 -3.95
CA VAL A 827 -27.79 25.10 -3.50
C VAL A 827 -28.11 26.16 -4.56
N LEU A 828 -27.76 25.95 -5.84
CA LEU A 828 -28.09 26.91 -6.92
C LEU A 828 -29.60 27.07 -7.09
N ALA A 829 -30.36 25.97 -6.96
CA ALA A 829 -31.81 25.98 -7.11
C ALA A 829 -32.52 26.80 -6.00
N CYS A 830 -32.09 26.62 -4.75
CA CYS A 830 -32.69 27.31 -3.61
C CYS A 830 -32.34 28.79 -3.55
N GLU A 831 -31.07 29.13 -3.89
CA GLU A 831 -30.56 30.48 -3.70
C GLU A 831 -30.88 31.47 -4.86
N LEU A 832 -31.12 30.95 -6.08
CA LEU A 832 -31.26 31.80 -7.27
C LEU A 832 -32.67 31.90 -7.82
N ASN A 833 -33.62 31.08 -7.38
CA ASN A 833 -34.98 31.02 -7.89
C ASN A 833 -35.03 30.97 -9.42
N VAL A 834 -34.14 30.16 -10.05
CA VAL A 834 -34.03 30.02 -11.51
C VAL A 834 -34.77 28.74 -11.93
N PRO A 835 -35.50 28.73 -13.07
CA PRO A 835 -36.15 27.55 -13.59
C PRO A 835 -35.14 26.43 -13.85
N ILE A 836 -35.50 25.20 -13.46
CA ILE A 836 -34.68 24.01 -13.69
C ILE A 836 -35.43 23.10 -14.62
N ILE A 837 -34.82 22.74 -15.74
CA ILE A 837 -35.40 21.83 -16.73
C ILE A 837 -34.69 20.49 -16.55
N PRO A 838 -35.39 19.45 -16.07
CA PRO A 838 -34.83 18.10 -16.01
C PRO A 838 -34.71 17.55 -17.44
N VAL A 839 -33.58 16.94 -17.74
CA VAL A 839 -33.29 16.34 -19.04
C VAL A 839 -32.87 14.89 -18.85
N LYS A 840 -33.53 13.96 -19.55
CA LYS A 840 -33.15 12.56 -19.56
C LYS A 840 -32.56 12.18 -20.90
N ILE A 841 -31.43 11.52 -20.86
CA ILE A 841 -30.75 10.94 -22.01
C ILE A 841 -30.84 9.43 -21.87
N GLU A 842 -31.33 8.75 -22.90
CA GLU A 842 -31.43 7.30 -22.99
C GLU A 842 -30.74 6.81 -24.25
N GLY A 843 -30.03 5.65 -24.18
CA GLY A 843 -29.39 5.05 -25.35
C GLY A 843 -27.95 5.55 -25.62
N SER A 844 -27.52 6.64 -25.00
CA SER A 844 -26.17 7.16 -25.23
C SER A 844 -25.06 6.29 -24.55
N PHE A 845 -25.41 5.57 -23.48
CA PHE A 845 -24.54 4.57 -22.88
C PHE A 845 -24.24 3.44 -23.86
N GLU A 846 -25.22 2.88 -24.50
CA GLU A 846 -25.10 1.80 -25.49
C GLU A 846 -24.36 2.27 -26.74
N VAL A 847 -24.48 3.56 -27.10
CA VAL A 847 -23.73 4.15 -28.22
C VAL A 847 -22.24 4.23 -27.89
N TRP A 848 -21.89 4.76 -26.74
CA TRP A 848 -20.48 4.90 -26.39
C TRP A 848 -20.27 4.79 -24.88
N PRO A 849 -20.22 3.55 -24.36
CA PRO A 849 -19.89 3.32 -22.96
C PRO A 849 -18.48 3.80 -22.62
N PRO A 850 -18.19 4.12 -21.36
CA PRO A 850 -16.91 4.70 -20.93
C PRO A 850 -15.64 3.92 -21.30
N ASP A 851 -15.76 2.61 -21.49
CA ASP A 851 -14.69 1.66 -21.79
C ASP A 851 -14.56 1.29 -23.28
N ALA A 852 -15.53 1.72 -24.13
CA ALA A 852 -15.49 1.41 -25.55
C ALA A 852 -14.54 2.33 -26.33
N LYS A 853 -13.72 1.73 -27.21
CA LYS A 853 -12.80 2.49 -28.08
C LYS A 853 -13.50 3.15 -29.27
N THR A 854 -14.63 2.64 -29.69
CA THR A 854 -15.41 3.11 -30.85
C THR A 854 -16.90 3.12 -30.50
N PRO A 855 -17.67 4.10 -31.02
CA PRO A 855 -19.11 4.14 -30.80
C PRO A 855 -19.83 3.02 -31.59
N HIS A 856 -20.97 2.58 -31.05
CA HIS A 856 -21.88 1.62 -31.68
C HIS A 856 -23.14 2.31 -32.14
N LEU A 857 -23.84 1.71 -33.13
CA LEU A 857 -25.11 2.22 -33.62
C LEU A 857 -26.23 1.80 -32.66
N HIS A 858 -26.83 2.77 -31.97
CA HIS A 858 -27.95 2.55 -31.06
C HIS A 858 -28.89 3.77 -31.09
N PRO A 859 -30.24 3.61 -30.96
CA PRO A 859 -31.17 4.74 -30.86
C PRO A 859 -30.91 5.57 -29.61
N ILE A 860 -31.00 6.91 -29.74
CA ILE A 860 -30.87 7.85 -28.64
C ILE A 860 -32.16 8.61 -28.46
N THR A 861 -32.64 8.73 -27.24
CA THR A 861 -33.81 9.59 -26.91
C THR A 861 -33.35 10.67 -25.93
N LEU A 862 -33.67 11.91 -26.25
CA LEU A 862 -33.51 13.10 -25.41
C LEU A 862 -34.92 13.60 -25.01
N THR A 863 -35.19 13.63 -23.71
CA THR A 863 -36.48 14.11 -23.18
C THR A 863 -36.25 15.32 -22.27
N PHE A 864 -36.82 16.47 -22.64
CA PHE A 864 -36.85 17.69 -21.84
C PHE A 864 -38.14 17.72 -21.03
N GLY A 865 -38.04 17.72 -19.70
CA GLY A 865 -39.19 17.77 -18.79
C GLY A 865 -39.77 19.18 -18.61
N GLN A 866 -40.81 19.26 -17.85
CA GLN A 866 -41.41 20.56 -17.47
C GLN A 866 -40.52 21.31 -16.52
N SER A 867 -40.56 22.62 -16.56
CA SER A 867 -39.77 23.50 -15.68
C SER A 867 -40.17 23.31 -14.21
N LEU A 868 -39.16 23.07 -13.38
CA LEU A 868 -39.27 23.02 -11.93
C LEU A 868 -38.83 24.36 -11.35
N HIS A 869 -39.62 24.87 -10.36
CA HIS A 869 -39.28 26.07 -9.61
C HIS A 869 -39.22 25.72 -8.13
N ILE A 870 -38.08 25.98 -7.48
CA ILE A 870 -37.96 25.86 -6.04
C ILE A 870 -38.36 27.21 -5.42
N THR A 871 -39.54 27.23 -4.83
CA THR A 871 -40.09 28.47 -4.25
C THR A 871 -39.63 28.71 -2.81
N PRO A 872 -39.51 29.98 -2.34
CA PRO A 872 -39.22 30.27 -0.94
C PRO A 872 -40.11 29.58 0.08
N SER A 873 -41.39 29.37 -0.24
CA SER A 873 -42.34 28.67 0.63
C SER A 873 -42.03 27.17 0.76
N MET A 874 -41.49 26.53 -0.27
CA MET A 874 -41.00 25.14 -0.20
C MET A 874 -39.80 25.05 0.73
N ILE A 875 -38.85 25.97 0.58
CA ILE A 875 -37.62 26.02 1.40
C ILE A 875 -37.98 26.22 2.87
N GLU A 876 -38.89 27.16 3.18
CA GLU A 876 -39.37 27.39 4.53
C GLU A 876 -40.04 26.15 5.14
N THR A 877 -40.85 25.45 4.37
CA THR A 877 -41.51 24.21 4.79
C THR A 877 -40.48 23.13 5.15
N TRP A 878 -39.50 22.88 4.27
CA TRP A 878 -38.43 21.89 4.51
C TRP A 878 -37.58 22.22 5.72
N THR A 879 -37.19 23.48 5.89
CA THR A 879 -36.42 23.98 7.04
C THR A 879 -37.21 23.80 8.35
N THR A 880 -38.52 24.10 8.33
CA THR A 880 -39.39 23.93 9.51
C THR A 880 -39.54 22.47 9.92
N ASN A 881 -39.49 21.55 8.93
CA ASN A 881 -39.53 20.10 9.17
C ASN A 881 -38.19 19.52 9.63
N GLY A 882 -37.14 20.33 9.76
CA GLY A 882 -35.80 19.89 10.13
C GLY A 882 -35.03 19.20 9.01
N GLU A 883 -35.48 19.37 7.75
CA GLU A 883 -34.83 18.81 6.55
C GLU A 883 -33.84 19.81 5.98
N ASP A 884 -32.75 19.32 5.39
CA ASP A 884 -31.80 20.16 4.64
C ASP A 884 -32.43 20.55 3.28
N PRO A 885 -32.85 21.81 3.08
CA PRO A 885 -33.56 22.22 1.89
C PRO A 885 -32.75 22.00 0.60
N HIS A 886 -31.42 22.11 0.64
CA HIS A 886 -30.57 21.89 -0.51
C HIS A 886 -30.53 20.41 -0.91
N MET A 887 -30.53 19.50 0.07
CA MET A 887 -30.60 18.07 -0.20
C MET A 887 -31.97 17.67 -0.74
N VAL A 888 -33.05 18.19 -0.17
CA VAL A 888 -34.44 17.92 -0.63
C VAL A 888 -34.62 18.43 -2.05
N ALA A 889 -34.16 19.65 -2.35
CA ALA A 889 -34.23 20.20 -3.71
C ALA A 889 -33.42 19.34 -4.71
N THR A 890 -32.21 18.89 -4.31
CA THR A 890 -31.39 18.01 -5.14
C THR A 890 -32.11 16.70 -5.47
N GLN A 891 -32.72 16.08 -4.46
CA GLN A 891 -33.48 14.83 -4.64
C GLN A 891 -34.72 15.02 -5.52
N LEU A 892 -35.45 16.11 -5.32
CA LEU A 892 -36.61 16.46 -6.14
C LEU A 892 -36.23 16.58 -7.64
N ILE A 893 -35.13 17.25 -7.93
CA ILE A 893 -34.64 17.42 -9.30
C ILE A 893 -34.22 16.06 -9.88
N ARG A 894 -33.53 15.23 -9.09
CA ARG A 894 -33.11 13.88 -9.51
C ARG A 894 -34.33 13.00 -9.84
N ASP A 895 -35.36 13.01 -8.99
CA ASP A 895 -36.58 12.23 -9.19
C ASP A 895 -37.35 12.71 -10.43
N ALA A 896 -37.32 14.01 -10.71
CA ALA A 896 -37.88 14.56 -11.94
C ALA A 896 -37.12 14.05 -13.19
N VAL A 897 -35.78 13.96 -13.16
CA VAL A 897 -34.99 13.36 -14.26
C VAL A 897 -35.30 11.86 -14.37
N ALA A 898 -35.39 11.16 -13.25
CA ALA A 898 -35.69 9.73 -13.23
C ALA A 898 -37.09 9.41 -13.85
N SER A 899 -38.05 10.28 -13.62
CA SER A 899 -39.47 10.08 -14.07
C SER A 899 -39.71 10.37 -15.56
N LEU A 900 -38.80 11.03 -16.27
CA LEU A 900 -38.84 11.22 -17.72
C LEU A 900 -38.54 9.91 -18.48
#